data_bd8849bb5d555587e2b43706cae56f49
#
_entry.id   bd8849bb5d555587e2b43706cae56f49
#
_cell.length_a   1.000
_cell.length_b   1.000
_cell.length_c   1.000
_cell.angle_alpha   90.00
_cell.angle_beta   90.00
_cell.angle_gamma   90.00
#
_symmetry.space_group_name_H-M   'P 1'
#
loop_
_entity.id
_entity.type
_entity.pdbx_description
1 polymer ?
#
loop_
_entity_poly.entity_id
_entity_poly.type
_entity_poly.pdbx_seq_one_letter_code
_entity_poly.pdbx_strand_id
1 'polypeptide(L)'
;MSLPFARGWRGPVLVVCAAVTLLSPASSPVAQVASQAPAPVTPNFELASRWTSAKVGKLVFDTSVAPHWLQSGDRFWYSYQTRDGRRFFMVDPLKKAKAPLFDHAKMAAALTSITRQPYDAQHLPFSNIKFKNDNVFEFDVSVPRDADIVTTKKKITTTPPAQGGGDDPAASADRQVASAFRRKEDAVDDDDPQQQQQGQRGAGPGAQRQPPRNRTLRFEYDLTTATVRLDEDYVAPPARPRWATLSPDGQTVLFARNDNLYAMDAANYAKAQKTPADASIVEKKLTTDGEENYSYARSIRGGQDDQQQQQQQDQREQQDEQQQQQQDTGATQDKNARVPAVNVVWSPDSKRFALVRRDERKVKDLWVINALSSPRPTLETYRYSMPGEENIDQEEMQVFEVASGKRVTVKADRFKDQNLSIATAPVSQREREDARTLAGGQGQGGQGGGGGQGQAAAAGVAAKWLSASPDKIYFTRLSRDMKRLDVCVADATTGEVKTIVEERMNTYIESRPLRLVNNGQDLLHWSERDGWGHYYLYDANSGALKNRITEGEFVAMSIDGWDDKTKTLFLSAVGREKSEDPYYPHLYRVGYDGSGLKLLNPGNASHAVTLADNAHYFIDNSSRVDAAPEATLIDTLAGAATKLETPDLGALKEAGFKFPEPFAVKADDGITDLYGVMYKPFDFDENRKYPVIAYVYPGPQTESVTKTFNPRGTSMSLAQFGFIVIEVGNRGGNPQRSKWYHNYGYGNLRDYGLADKKAAIEQLAHKHPYIDINRVGIWGHSGGGFMSAAAMLVYPDFFKVAWSESGNHENNIYNNTWSEKNHGIKEVDKDGKITFEFSIEKNSELAKNLKGHLMLVTGDIDNNVHPSNTYRLADALIKANKRFDFMILPGKRHAYADAGPYVNQRRAEYFCRYLLGQTQEDADIVELNREQQQNGRNGTR
;
A
#
# COMPACT_ATOMS: atom_id res chain seq x y z
N MET A 1 -6.08 54.77 40.13
CA MET A 1 -5.66 56.18 40.37
C MET A 1 -5.57 56.88 39.05
N SER A 2 -6.36 57.89 38.92
CA SER A 2 -6.74 58.91 37.99
C SER A 2 -5.62 59.50 37.10
N LEU A 3 -5.98 59.65 35.85
CA LEU A 3 -5.76 60.71 34.86
C LEU A 3 -5.09 62.03 35.34
N PRO A 4 -4.63 63.02 34.47
CA PRO A 4 -5.30 63.51 33.28
C PRO A 4 -4.45 64.00 32.08
N PHE A 5 -5.15 64.12 30.95
CA PHE A 5 -5.23 65.14 29.86
C PHE A 5 -4.25 66.32 29.84
N ALA A 6 -3.75 66.69 28.64
CA ALA A 6 -3.72 68.05 28.14
C ALA A 6 -3.62 68.19 26.63
N ARG A 7 -4.51 69.02 26.13
CA ARG A 7 -4.77 69.52 24.75
C ARG A 7 -3.63 70.39 24.19
N GLY A 8 -3.30 70.26 22.88
CA GLY A 8 -3.70 71.21 21.83
C GLY A 8 -2.68 72.33 21.56
N TRP A 9 -2.34 72.46 20.25
CA TRP A 9 -2.24 73.76 19.61
C TRP A 9 -2.24 73.65 18.09
N ARG A 10 -3.12 74.40 17.45
CA ARG A 10 -3.14 74.71 16.01
C ARG A 10 -2.43 76.01 15.78
N GLY A 11 -1.71 76.13 14.65
CA GLY A 11 -1.28 77.42 14.09
C GLY A 11 -0.87 77.22 12.62
N PRO A 12 -1.33 78.15 11.72
CA PRO A 12 -1.14 78.00 10.29
C PRO A 12 0.21 78.62 9.85
N VAL A 13 0.87 78.01 8.85
CA VAL A 13 1.97 78.69 8.16
C VAL A 13 1.72 78.86 6.68
N LEU A 14 1.90 80.08 6.29
CA LEU A 14 1.68 80.69 4.99
C LEU A 14 2.49 80.03 3.88
N VAL A 15 1.87 79.95 2.72
CA VAL A 15 2.49 79.66 1.40
C VAL A 15 3.15 80.90 0.85
N VAL A 16 4.42 80.88 0.54
CA VAL A 16 5.08 81.86 -0.36
C VAL A 16 5.49 81.15 -1.61
N CYS A 17 4.87 81.48 -2.72
CA CYS A 17 5.30 81.03 -4.08
C CYS A 17 6.43 81.92 -4.55
N ALA A 18 7.57 81.30 -4.85
CA ALA A 18 8.61 81.93 -5.69
C ALA A 18 8.77 81.14 -6.95
N ALA A 19 8.38 81.75 -8.08
CA ALA A 19 8.59 81.18 -9.40
C ALA A 19 10.04 81.37 -9.85
N VAL A 20 10.75 80.31 -10.13
CA VAL A 20 12.03 80.36 -10.81
C VAL A 20 11.84 79.55 -12.10
N THR A 21 11.90 80.24 -13.20
CA THR A 21 11.93 79.68 -14.55
C THR A 21 13.33 79.18 -14.83
N LEU A 22 13.54 77.93 -14.98
CA LEU A 22 14.76 77.28 -15.52
C LEU A 22 14.44 76.45 -16.75
N LEU A 23 15.12 76.82 -17.82
CA LEU A 23 15.08 76.11 -19.11
C LEU A 23 15.53 74.66 -18.94
N SER A 24 14.70 73.72 -19.39
CA SER A 24 15.02 72.28 -19.46
C SER A 24 15.63 71.92 -20.80
N PRO A 25 16.69 71.12 -20.89
CA PRO A 25 17.08 70.47 -22.13
C PRO A 25 16.13 69.33 -22.46
N ALA A 26 15.79 69.17 -23.73
CA ALA A 26 14.94 68.15 -24.27
C ALA A 26 15.49 66.76 -23.95
N SER A 27 14.78 66.02 -23.10
CA SER A 27 15.01 64.58 -22.85
C SER A 27 14.23 63.79 -23.89
N SER A 28 14.91 62.96 -24.64
CA SER A 28 14.34 61.95 -25.55
C SER A 28 13.39 61.04 -24.76
N PRO A 29 12.27 60.63 -25.34
CA PRO A 29 11.38 59.68 -24.64
C PRO A 29 12.08 58.33 -24.54
N VAL A 30 12.46 57.95 -23.33
CA VAL A 30 12.74 56.53 -23.01
C VAL A 30 11.41 55.82 -23.16
N ALA A 31 11.28 55.01 -24.18
CA ALA A 31 10.15 54.10 -24.31
C ALA A 31 10.12 53.20 -23.08
N GLN A 32 9.17 53.43 -22.21
CA GLN A 32 8.76 52.44 -21.21
C GLN A 32 8.27 51.23 -22.00
N VAL A 33 9.10 50.19 -22.06
CA VAL A 33 8.65 48.84 -22.43
C VAL A 33 7.67 48.45 -21.34
N ALA A 34 6.37 48.62 -21.61
CA ALA A 34 5.34 48.04 -20.79
C ALA A 34 5.61 46.53 -20.78
N SER A 35 6.06 46.01 -19.64
CA SER A 35 6.12 44.59 -19.45
C SER A 35 4.72 44.04 -19.68
N GLN A 36 4.49 43.40 -20.79
CA GLN A 36 3.24 42.70 -21.03
C GLN A 36 3.08 41.69 -19.87
N ALA A 37 1.93 41.75 -19.20
CA ALA A 37 1.60 40.75 -18.18
C ALA A 37 1.74 39.36 -18.83
N PRO A 38 2.37 38.40 -18.13
CA PRO A 38 2.54 37.06 -18.68
C PRO A 38 1.23 36.48 -19.18
N ALA A 39 1.23 35.91 -20.38
CA ALA A 39 0.03 35.35 -20.98
C ALA A 39 -0.52 34.21 -20.11
N PRO A 40 -1.85 34.13 -19.94
CA PRO A 40 -2.44 33.02 -19.15
C PRO A 40 -2.16 31.67 -19.84
N VAL A 41 -1.97 30.65 -19.02
CA VAL A 41 -1.85 29.27 -19.47
C VAL A 41 -3.22 28.74 -19.87
N THR A 42 -3.27 27.99 -20.96
CA THR A 42 -4.45 27.22 -21.39
C THR A 42 -4.21 25.73 -21.13
N PRO A 43 -5.24 24.91 -20.91
CA PRO A 43 -5.07 23.47 -20.72
C PRO A 43 -4.41 22.81 -21.91
N ASN A 44 -3.45 21.92 -21.65
CA ASN A 44 -2.82 21.08 -22.67
C ASN A 44 -3.34 19.64 -22.58
N PHE A 45 -4.55 19.40 -23.10
CA PHE A 45 -5.18 18.08 -23.07
C PHE A 45 -4.40 17.03 -23.88
N GLU A 46 -3.75 17.44 -24.99
CA GLU A 46 -2.93 16.54 -25.79
C GLU A 46 -1.73 16.03 -25.01
N LEU A 47 -0.99 16.90 -24.33
CA LEU A 47 0.13 16.51 -23.50
C LEU A 47 -0.35 15.60 -22.36
N ALA A 48 -1.41 15.97 -21.66
CA ALA A 48 -1.97 15.20 -20.55
C ALA A 48 -2.42 13.80 -20.96
N SER A 49 -3.01 13.66 -22.15
CA SER A 49 -3.44 12.34 -22.66
C SER A 49 -2.29 11.36 -22.92
N ARG A 50 -1.07 11.85 -23.12
CA ARG A 50 0.14 11.02 -23.29
C ARG A 50 0.71 10.52 -21.95
N TRP A 51 0.37 11.17 -20.84
CA TRP A 51 0.96 10.94 -19.52
C TRP A 51 0.00 10.30 -18.52
N THR A 52 -0.91 9.47 -19.00
CA THR A 52 -1.71 8.61 -18.11
C THR A 52 -0.82 7.55 -17.46
N SER A 53 -1.14 7.12 -16.24
CA SER A 53 -0.37 6.08 -15.52
C SER A 53 -0.19 4.81 -16.34
N ALA A 54 -1.20 4.41 -17.12
CA ALA A 54 -1.18 3.24 -17.99
C ALA A 54 -0.16 3.38 -19.14
N LYS A 55 -0.11 4.55 -19.79
CA LYS A 55 0.85 4.83 -20.88
C LYS A 55 2.26 4.93 -20.36
N VAL A 56 2.47 5.65 -19.27
CA VAL A 56 3.78 5.77 -18.61
C VAL A 56 4.30 4.41 -18.15
N GLY A 57 3.39 3.53 -17.69
CA GLY A 57 3.74 2.17 -17.29
C GLY A 57 4.48 1.34 -18.35
N LYS A 58 4.24 1.65 -19.64
CA LYS A 58 4.94 0.99 -20.77
C LYS A 58 6.33 1.55 -21.04
N LEU A 59 6.66 2.70 -20.45
CA LEU A 59 7.93 3.42 -20.67
C LEU A 59 8.92 3.21 -19.51
N VAL A 60 8.47 2.57 -18.41
CA VAL A 60 9.26 2.37 -17.19
C VAL A 60 9.49 0.88 -16.98
N PHE A 61 10.74 0.51 -16.87
CA PHE A 61 11.22 -0.85 -16.60
C PHE A 61 11.62 -1.01 -15.13
N ASP A 62 12.42 -2.03 -14.80
CA ASP A 62 12.87 -2.23 -13.43
C ASP A 62 13.73 -1.05 -12.94
N THR A 63 13.45 -0.59 -11.72
CA THR A 63 14.13 0.54 -11.09
C THR A 63 14.84 0.17 -9.79
N SER A 64 14.77 -1.12 -9.41
CA SER A 64 15.42 -1.66 -8.22
C SER A 64 15.84 -3.10 -8.43
N VAL A 65 16.78 -3.58 -7.63
CA VAL A 65 17.23 -4.96 -7.59
C VAL A 65 16.61 -5.67 -6.39
N ALA A 66 15.94 -6.80 -6.65
CA ALA A 66 15.45 -7.71 -5.63
C ALA A 66 16.36 -8.94 -5.57
N PRO A 67 17.23 -9.08 -4.56
CA PRO A 67 18.16 -10.21 -4.48
C PRO A 67 17.46 -11.48 -4.01
N HIS A 68 17.86 -12.61 -4.57
CA HIS A 68 17.50 -13.95 -4.13
C HIS A 68 18.76 -14.67 -3.65
N TRP A 69 19.00 -14.68 -2.33
CA TRP A 69 20.20 -15.24 -1.74
C TRP A 69 20.22 -16.77 -1.82
N LEU A 70 21.37 -17.36 -2.20
CA LEU A 70 21.54 -18.82 -2.24
C LEU A 70 21.68 -19.42 -0.83
N GLN A 71 21.46 -20.73 -0.74
CA GLN A 71 21.48 -21.44 0.55
C GLN A 71 22.84 -21.43 1.23
N SER A 72 23.91 -21.48 0.43
CA SER A 72 25.27 -21.48 0.93
C SER A 72 26.02 -20.23 0.47
N GLY A 73 26.63 -19.54 1.45
CA GLY A 73 27.47 -18.37 1.20
C GLY A 73 26.71 -17.08 0.90
N ASP A 74 27.42 -16.15 0.30
CA ASP A 74 26.98 -14.79 0.08
C ASP A 74 26.51 -14.54 -1.37
N ARG A 75 26.43 -15.58 -2.19
CA ARG A 75 25.96 -15.46 -3.58
C ARG A 75 24.46 -15.26 -3.65
N PHE A 76 24.04 -14.47 -4.63
CA PHE A 76 22.61 -14.26 -4.94
C PHE A 76 22.40 -14.11 -6.44
N TRP A 77 21.17 -14.35 -6.87
CA TRP A 77 20.73 -14.03 -8.22
C TRP A 77 19.62 -12.98 -8.19
N TYR A 78 19.42 -12.31 -9.32
CA TYR A 78 18.29 -11.43 -9.56
C TYR A 78 17.95 -11.36 -11.04
N SER A 79 16.74 -10.95 -11.37
CA SER A 79 16.38 -10.56 -12.74
C SER A 79 16.26 -9.05 -12.85
N TYR A 80 16.53 -8.51 -14.03
CA TYR A 80 16.40 -7.08 -14.30
C TYR A 80 15.89 -6.86 -15.70
N GLN A 81 14.81 -6.06 -15.85
CA GLN A 81 14.17 -5.76 -17.13
C GLN A 81 14.53 -4.36 -17.59
N THR A 82 14.89 -4.27 -18.86
CA THR A 82 15.12 -3.03 -19.61
C THR A 82 14.22 -3.03 -20.85
N ARG A 83 14.34 -2.01 -21.72
CA ARG A 83 13.66 -2.02 -23.03
C ARG A 83 14.06 -3.21 -23.90
N ASP A 84 15.27 -3.74 -23.71
CA ASP A 84 15.83 -4.86 -24.48
C ASP A 84 15.41 -6.23 -23.92
N GLY A 85 14.48 -6.27 -22.95
CA GLY A 85 14.01 -7.50 -22.36
C GLY A 85 14.56 -7.76 -20.96
N ARG A 86 14.27 -8.98 -20.44
CA ARG A 86 14.63 -9.41 -19.09
C ARG A 86 15.91 -10.24 -19.11
N ARG A 87 16.84 -9.92 -18.21
CA ARG A 87 18.08 -10.66 -18.01
C ARG A 87 18.19 -11.15 -16.58
N PHE A 88 18.87 -12.28 -16.42
CA PHE A 88 19.11 -12.92 -15.13
C PHE A 88 20.60 -12.90 -14.84
N PHE A 89 20.95 -12.52 -13.60
CA PHE A 89 22.34 -12.35 -13.16
C PHE A 89 22.61 -13.17 -11.92
N MET A 90 23.84 -13.74 -11.83
CA MET A 90 24.44 -14.26 -10.62
C MET A 90 25.49 -13.28 -10.13
N VAL A 91 25.48 -12.97 -8.84
CA VAL A 91 26.49 -12.14 -8.16
C VAL A 91 27.22 -12.97 -7.13
N ASP A 92 28.54 -12.90 -7.16
CA ASP A 92 29.45 -13.48 -6.17
C ASP A 92 30.21 -12.31 -5.49
N PRO A 93 29.74 -11.86 -4.32
CA PRO A 93 30.35 -10.71 -3.64
C PRO A 93 31.81 -10.90 -3.28
N LEU A 94 32.21 -12.12 -2.89
CA LEU A 94 33.59 -12.43 -2.51
C LEU A 94 34.55 -12.29 -3.69
N LYS A 95 34.10 -12.67 -4.90
CA LYS A 95 34.87 -12.51 -6.13
C LYS A 95 34.68 -11.15 -6.79
N LYS A 96 33.78 -10.31 -6.27
CA LYS A 96 33.32 -9.04 -6.89
C LYS A 96 32.88 -9.25 -8.33
N ALA A 97 32.20 -10.36 -8.60
CA ALA A 97 31.81 -10.78 -9.93
C ALA A 97 30.29 -10.70 -10.12
N LYS A 98 29.88 -10.11 -11.24
CA LYS A 98 28.51 -10.13 -11.76
C LYS A 98 28.56 -10.76 -13.15
N ALA A 99 27.81 -11.83 -13.37
CA ALA A 99 27.74 -12.53 -14.65
C ALA A 99 26.29 -12.94 -14.98
N PRO A 100 25.93 -13.14 -16.25
CA PRO A 100 24.68 -13.78 -16.60
C PRO A 100 24.52 -15.11 -15.85
N LEU A 101 23.33 -15.36 -15.30
CA LEU A 101 23.03 -16.60 -14.57
C LEU A 101 23.15 -17.83 -15.49
N PHE A 102 22.78 -17.66 -16.76
CA PHE A 102 22.88 -18.66 -17.82
C PHE A 102 22.99 -17.95 -19.19
N ASP A 103 23.31 -18.71 -20.22
CA ASP A 103 23.28 -18.24 -21.62
C ASP A 103 21.82 -18.17 -22.08
N HIS A 104 21.28 -16.95 -22.19
CA HIS A 104 19.88 -16.69 -22.54
C HIS A 104 19.50 -17.20 -23.93
N ALA A 105 20.43 -17.15 -24.90
CA ALA A 105 20.17 -17.65 -26.26
C ALA A 105 20.09 -19.18 -26.29
N LYS A 106 21.00 -19.87 -25.58
CA LYS A 106 20.93 -21.30 -25.44
C LYS A 106 19.70 -21.77 -24.67
N MET A 107 19.31 -21.03 -23.62
CA MET A 107 18.09 -21.29 -22.87
C MET A 107 16.85 -21.19 -23.78
N ALA A 108 16.72 -20.11 -24.52
CA ALA A 108 15.62 -19.90 -25.47
C ALA A 108 15.56 -21.02 -26.53
N ALA A 109 16.71 -21.38 -27.11
CA ALA A 109 16.80 -22.45 -28.10
C ALA A 109 16.40 -23.81 -27.52
N ALA A 110 16.86 -24.15 -26.30
CA ALA A 110 16.51 -25.39 -25.61
C ALA A 110 15.00 -25.45 -25.33
N LEU A 111 14.41 -24.39 -24.77
CA LEU A 111 12.98 -24.30 -24.52
C LEU A 111 12.16 -24.40 -25.80
N THR A 112 12.56 -23.71 -26.87
CA THR A 112 11.90 -23.80 -28.18
C THR A 112 11.94 -25.22 -28.73
N SER A 113 13.09 -25.89 -28.61
CA SER A 113 13.26 -27.29 -29.06
C SER A 113 12.32 -28.24 -28.32
N ILE A 114 12.15 -28.07 -27.00
CA ILE A 114 11.35 -28.98 -26.16
C ILE A 114 9.86 -28.67 -26.29
N THR A 115 9.49 -27.40 -26.23
CA THR A 115 8.05 -26.99 -26.17
C THR A 115 7.40 -26.77 -27.52
N ARG A 116 8.20 -26.72 -28.60
CA ARG A 116 7.76 -26.33 -29.96
C ARG A 116 7.10 -24.95 -30.03
N GLN A 117 7.35 -24.09 -29.02
CA GLN A 117 6.92 -22.68 -28.98
C GLN A 117 8.14 -21.79 -29.27
N PRO A 118 7.98 -20.69 -30.04
CA PRO A 118 9.09 -19.79 -30.33
C PRO A 118 9.43 -18.92 -29.12
N TYR A 119 10.66 -18.96 -28.67
CA TYR A 119 11.20 -18.10 -27.62
C TYR A 119 12.49 -17.45 -28.09
N ASP A 120 12.75 -16.24 -27.61
CA ASP A 120 13.98 -15.51 -27.85
C ASP A 120 14.72 -15.20 -26.54
N ALA A 121 15.98 -14.77 -26.64
CA ALA A 121 16.85 -14.50 -25.52
C ALA A 121 16.40 -13.32 -24.62
N GLN A 122 15.54 -12.45 -25.12
CA GLN A 122 15.08 -11.24 -24.44
C GLN A 122 13.73 -11.47 -23.73
N HIS A 123 12.92 -12.43 -24.25
CA HIS A 123 11.57 -12.72 -23.79
C HIS A 123 11.42 -14.19 -23.39
N LEU A 124 12.22 -14.61 -22.38
CA LEU A 124 12.10 -15.96 -21.84
C LEU A 124 10.73 -16.12 -21.15
N PRO A 125 10.08 -17.30 -21.29
CA PRO A 125 8.71 -17.51 -20.81
C PRO A 125 8.59 -17.76 -19.30
N PHE A 126 9.59 -17.36 -18.53
CA PHE A 126 9.59 -17.49 -17.08
C PHE A 126 10.23 -16.28 -16.40
N SER A 127 9.87 -16.04 -15.16
CA SER A 127 10.45 -14.98 -14.33
C SER A 127 10.88 -15.50 -12.95
N ASN A 128 10.25 -16.59 -12.51
CA ASN A 128 10.51 -17.18 -11.21
C ASN A 128 11.44 -18.39 -11.34
N ILE A 129 12.48 -18.38 -10.53
CA ILE A 129 13.50 -19.43 -10.46
C ILE A 129 13.59 -19.88 -9.02
N LYS A 130 13.64 -21.20 -8.78
CA LYS A 130 13.84 -21.79 -7.46
C LYS A 130 15.09 -22.66 -7.45
N PHE A 131 16.08 -22.29 -6.66
CA PHE A 131 17.27 -23.09 -6.46
C PHE A 131 16.99 -24.31 -5.57
N LYS A 132 17.30 -25.52 -6.05
CA LYS A 132 17.29 -26.77 -5.28
C LYS A 132 18.58 -26.91 -4.45
N ASN A 133 19.66 -26.45 -5.02
CA ASN A 133 20.99 -26.33 -4.42
C ASN A 133 21.75 -25.24 -5.17
N ASP A 134 23.00 -24.98 -4.81
CA ASP A 134 23.81 -23.89 -5.39
C ASP A 134 24.08 -23.99 -6.89
N ASN A 135 23.79 -25.10 -7.53
CA ASN A 135 24.12 -25.36 -8.96
C ASN A 135 22.89 -25.73 -9.79
N VAL A 136 21.78 -26.09 -9.18
CA VAL A 136 20.58 -26.55 -9.91
C VAL A 136 19.36 -25.69 -9.49
N PHE A 137 18.66 -25.17 -10.47
CA PHE A 137 17.40 -24.47 -10.23
C PHE A 137 16.27 -25.02 -11.09
N GLU A 138 15.06 -24.84 -10.59
CA GLU A 138 13.80 -25.16 -11.25
C GLU A 138 13.10 -23.88 -11.70
N PHE A 139 12.32 -24.00 -12.77
CA PHE A 139 11.43 -22.94 -13.26
C PHE A 139 10.24 -23.52 -14.02
N ASP A 140 9.17 -22.77 -14.09
CA ASP A 140 7.91 -23.19 -14.74
C ASP A 140 7.68 -22.42 -16.03
N VAL A 141 7.24 -23.13 -17.08
CA VAL A 141 6.85 -22.55 -18.38
C VAL A 141 5.40 -22.89 -18.66
N SER A 142 4.60 -21.88 -18.94
CA SER A 142 3.20 -22.05 -19.35
C SER A 142 3.09 -22.21 -20.87
N VAL A 143 2.52 -23.32 -21.31
CA VAL A 143 2.32 -23.62 -22.74
C VAL A 143 0.85 -23.95 -23.01
N PRO A 144 0.34 -23.77 -24.25
CA PRO A 144 -0.97 -24.25 -24.63
C PRO A 144 -1.15 -25.74 -24.30
N ARG A 145 -2.36 -26.12 -23.87
CA ARG A 145 -2.62 -27.49 -23.42
C ARG A 145 -2.42 -28.54 -24.52
N ASP A 146 -2.64 -28.16 -25.74
CA ASP A 146 -2.49 -28.95 -26.97
C ASP A 146 -1.10 -28.81 -27.61
N ALA A 147 -0.16 -28.07 -26.98
CA ALA A 147 1.19 -27.92 -27.50
C ALA A 147 1.89 -29.30 -27.63
N ASP A 148 2.53 -29.51 -28.75
CA ASP A 148 3.34 -30.71 -29.00
C ASP A 148 4.68 -30.57 -28.24
N ILE A 149 4.89 -31.43 -27.23
CA ILE A 149 6.07 -31.39 -26.36
C ILE A 149 6.96 -32.57 -26.70
N VAL A 150 8.25 -32.29 -26.86
CA VAL A 150 9.26 -33.35 -27.04
C VAL A 150 9.56 -33.97 -25.68
N THR A 151 9.24 -35.27 -25.55
CA THR A 151 9.54 -36.08 -24.36
C THR A 151 10.50 -37.18 -24.70
N THR A 152 11.31 -37.62 -23.71
CA THR A 152 12.21 -38.74 -23.85
C THR A 152 11.51 -40.07 -23.64
N LYS A 153 10.34 -40.09 -23.00
CA LYS A 153 9.52 -41.26 -22.77
C LYS A 153 8.66 -41.55 -23.99
N LYS A 154 8.77 -42.78 -24.56
CA LYS A 154 7.88 -43.29 -25.61
C LYS A 154 6.43 -43.22 -25.12
N LYS A 155 5.55 -42.54 -25.87
CA LYS A 155 4.11 -42.53 -25.59
C LYS A 155 3.59 -43.97 -25.49
N ILE A 156 3.23 -44.44 -24.32
CA ILE A 156 2.36 -45.58 -24.13
C ILE A 156 0.96 -45.01 -24.40
N THR A 157 0.42 -45.26 -25.61
CA THR A 157 -0.97 -44.96 -25.98
C THR A 157 -1.83 -45.94 -25.20
N THR A 158 -2.39 -45.56 -24.07
CA THR A 158 -3.52 -46.21 -23.47
C THR A 158 -4.78 -45.79 -24.25
N THR A 159 -5.17 -46.61 -25.21
CA THR A 159 -6.46 -46.56 -25.84
C THR A 159 -7.52 -46.86 -24.77
N PRO A 160 -8.58 -46.05 -24.60
CA PRO A 160 -9.69 -46.43 -23.73
C PRO A 160 -10.37 -47.68 -24.31
N PRO A 161 -10.85 -48.64 -23.49
CA PRO A 161 -11.57 -49.81 -23.97
C PRO A 161 -12.81 -49.36 -24.71
N ALA A 162 -12.98 -49.83 -25.94
CA ALA A 162 -14.16 -49.67 -26.78
C ALA A 162 -15.36 -50.30 -26.09
N GLN A 163 -16.41 -49.55 -25.84
CA GLN A 163 -17.72 -50.08 -25.56
C GLN A 163 -18.29 -50.55 -26.88
N GLY A 164 -18.51 -51.83 -26.97
CA GLY A 164 -19.13 -52.49 -28.13
C GLY A 164 -20.63 -52.22 -28.20
N GLY A 165 -21.12 -52.10 -29.38
CA GLY A 165 -22.56 -52.11 -29.67
C GLY A 165 -22.89 -51.83 -31.15
N GLY A 166 -23.11 -52.89 -31.95
CA GLY A 166 -24.13 -52.93 -33.01
C GLY A 166 -23.74 -52.47 -34.43
N ASP A 167 -23.63 -53.46 -35.26
CA ASP A 167 -23.58 -53.43 -36.71
C ASP A 167 -24.62 -52.54 -37.40
N ASP A 168 -24.28 -51.83 -38.48
CA ASP A 168 -24.70 -52.11 -39.80
C ASP A 168 -23.97 -51.33 -40.89
N PRO A 169 -23.65 -51.89 -42.05
CA PRO A 169 -22.81 -51.32 -43.09
C PRO A 169 -23.63 -50.73 -44.24
N ALA A 170 -23.23 -49.68 -44.80
CA ALA A 170 -23.31 -49.26 -46.20
C ALA A 170 -23.41 -47.73 -46.36
N ALA A 171 -22.40 -47.11 -46.91
CA ALA A 171 -22.46 -46.21 -48.09
C ALA A 171 -21.17 -45.37 -48.16
N SER A 172 -20.28 -45.90 -48.90
CA SER A 172 -19.49 -45.33 -49.99
C SER A 172 -19.26 -43.82 -50.10
N ALA A 173 -18.00 -43.55 -50.20
CA ALA A 173 -17.31 -42.79 -51.25
C ALA A 173 -17.61 -41.28 -51.45
N ASP A 174 -16.53 -40.64 -51.67
CA ASP A 174 -16.35 -39.38 -52.41
C ASP A 174 -16.56 -38.05 -51.67
N ARG A 175 -15.46 -37.45 -51.30
CA ARG A 175 -14.92 -36.28 -51.98
C ARG A 175 -13.60 -35.76 -51.35
N GLN A 176 -12.55 -36.03 -52.05
CA GLN A 176 -11.31 -35.29 -52.00
C GLN A 176 -11.45 -33.95 -52.75
N VAL A 177 -10.65 -32.99 -52.29
CA VAL A 177 -9.98 -31.92 -53.08
C VAL A 177 -10.81 -30.66 -53.38
N ALA A 178 -10.26 -29.61 -52.97
CA ALA A 178 -10.01 -28.32 -53.61
C ALA A 178 -10.17 -27.19 -52.61
N SER A 179 -9.23 -26.47 -52.36
CA SER A 179 -8.25 -25.54 -52.91
C SER A 179 -8.42 -24.17 -52.22
N ALA A 180 -7.43 -23.70 -51.61
CA ALA A 180 -6.53 -22.63 -51.97
C ALA A 180 -7.13 -21.42 -52.72
N PHE A 181 -6.83 -20.25 -52.20
CA PHE A 181 -6.87 -18.94 -52.84
C PHE A 181 -8.21 -18.31 -53.22
N ARG A 182 -8.53 -17.23 -52.54
CA ARG A 182 -8.79 -15.93 -53.20
C ARG A 182 -8.56 -14.75 -52.24
N ARG A 183 -7.82 -13.82 -52.80
CA ARG A 183 -7.62 -12.45 -52.34
C ARG A 183 -8.76 -11.55 -52.78
N LYS A 184 -8.93 -10.48 -51.99
CA LYS A 184 -9.21 -9.11 -52.41
C LYS A 184 -10.63 -8.62 -52.68
N GLU A 185 -10.91 -7.55 -52.00
CA GLU A 185 -11.43 -6.26 -52.42
C GLU A 185 -12.91 -5.95 -52.32
N ASP A 186 -13.12 -4.87 -51.56
CA ASP A 186 -14.07 -3.78 -51.69
C ASP A 186 -15.58 -4.00 -51.57
N ALA A 187 -16.17 -3.39 -50.53
CA ALA A 187 -17.12 -2.26 -50.56
C ALA A 187 -17.86 -2.13 -49.25
N VAL A 188 -17.77 -1.04 -48.66
CA VAL A 188 -18.67 0.05 -48.25
C VAL A 188 -20.16 -0.29 -48.10
N ASP A 189 -20.62 0.20 -46.90
CA ASP A 189 -21.93 0.71 -46.54
C ASP A 189 -22.98 -0.17 -45.85
N ASP A 190 -23.37 0.43 -44.76
CA ASP A 190 -24.69 0.68 -44.17
C ASP A 190 -25.06 -0.07 -42.87
N ASP A 191 -25.05 0.79 -41.84
CA ASP A 191 -25.92 0.92 -40.69
C ASP A 191 -26.88 -0.22 -40.31
N ASP A 192 -26.65 -0.80 -39.10
CA ASP A 192 -27.68 -0.86 -38.04
C ASP A 192 -27.08 -1.18 -36.66
N PRO A 193 -27.17 -0.33 -35.63
CA PRO A 193 -26.63 -0.56 -34.29
C PRO A 193 -27.72 -1.13 -33.35
N GLN A 194 -28.32 -2.24 -33.65
CA GLN A 194 -29.27 -2.90 -32.73
C GLN A 194 -29.20 -4.42 -32.72
N GLN A 195 -28.01 -5.01 -32.54
CA GLN A 195 -27.94 -6.46 -32.19
C GLN A 195 -26.60 -6.85 -31.54
N GLN A 196 -26.22 -6.26 -30.38
CA GLN A 196 -25.16 -6.80 -29.51
C GLN A 196 -25.48 -6.60 -28.02
N GLN A 197 -26.72 -6.87 -27.62
CA GLN A 197 -27.07 -7.02 -26.19
C GLN A 197 -27.75 -8.40 -25.98
N GLN A 198 -26.97 -9.47 -26.16
CA GLN A 198 -27.35 -10.79 -25.64
C GLN A 198 -26.08 -11.61 -25.41
N GLY A 199 -25.58 -11.65 -24.17
CA GLY A 199 -24.43 -12.49 -23.84
C GLY A 199 -23.92 -12.44 -22.41
N GLN A 200 -24.77 -12.12 -21.43
CA GLN A 200 -24.46 -12.45 -20.03
C GLN A 200 -25.71 -13.01 -19.35
N ARG A 201 -26.06 -14.24 -19.70
CA ARG A 201 -26.95 -15.06 -18.88
C ARG A 201 -26.09 -15.68 -17.78
N GLY A 202 -26.49 -15.47 -16.53
CA GLY A 202 -25.87 -16.02 -15.34
C GLY A 202 -25.67 -17.53 -15.45
N ALA A 203 -24.50 -17.98 -15.09
CA ALA A 203 -24.20 -19.40 -14.95
C ALA A 203 -25.00 -19.95 -13.76
N GLY A 204 -25.99 -20.77 -14.02
CA GLY A 204 -26.69 -21.57 -13.00
C GLY A 204 -25.74 -22.54 -12.29
N PRO A 205 -26.14 -23.13 -11.14
CA PRO A 205 -25.33 -24.09 -10.40
C PRO A 205 -25.16 -25.37 -11.23
N GLY A 206 -23.99 -25.49 -11.87
CA GLY A 206 -23.68 -26.64 -12.74
C GLY A 206 -22.75 -26.34 -13.92
N ALA A 207 -22.30 -25.09 -14.10
CA ALA A 207 -21.35 -24.77 -15.16
C ALA A 207 -20.00 -25.44 -14.86
N GLN A 208 -19.71 -26.53 -15.55
CA GLN A 208 -18.38 -27.14 -15.57
C GLN A 208 -17.39 -26.06 -15.99
N ARG A 209 -16.44 -25.69 -15.09
CA ARG A 209 -15.34 -24.79 -15.42
C ARG A 209 -14.62 -25.38 -16.63
N GLN A 210 -14.58 -24.64 -17.73
CA GLN A 210 -13.75 -25.04 -18.87
C GLN A 210 -12.31 -25.25 -18.35
N PRO A 211 -11.66 -26.37 -18.71
CA PRO A 211 -10.28 -26.61 -18.27
C PRO A 211 -9.40 -25.46 -18.74
N PRO A 212 -8.39 -25.09 -17.95
CA PRO A 212 -7.48 -23.99 -18.30
C PRO A 212 -6.89 -24.23 -19.69
N ARG A 213 -6.81 -23.18 -20.51
CA ARG A 213 -6.30 -23.25 -21.88
C ARG A 213 -4.82 -23.61 -21.94
N ASN A 214 -4.07 -23.37 -20.85
CA ASN A 214 -2.64 -23.64 -20.73
C ASN A 214 -2.35 -24.75 -19.72
N ARG A 215 -1.19 -25.42 -19.88
CA ARG A 215 -0.58 -26.31 -18.89
C ARG A 215 0.79 -25.76 -18.48
N THR A 216 1.22 -26.08 -17.25
CA THR A 216 2.52 -25.72 -16.73
C THR A 216 3.49 -26.90 -16.89
N LEU A 217 4.63 -26.62 -17.44
CA LEU A 217 5.77 -27.54 -17.56
C LEU A 217 6.86 -27.09 -16.60
N ARG A 218 7.43 -28.02 -15.84
CA ARG A 218 8.57 -27.76 -14.97
C ARG A 218 9.87 -28.17 -15.65
N PHE A 219 10.85 -27.28 -15.56
CA PHE A 219 12.20 -27.49 -16.07
C PHE A 219 13.21 -27.40 -14.94
N GLU A 220 14.29 -28.16 -15.07
CA GLU A 220 15.51 -28.00 -14.28
C GLU A 220 16.64 -27.47 -15.18
N TYR A 221 17.45 -26.58 -14.60
CA TYR A 221 18.68 -26.11 -15.21
C TYR A 221 19.87 -26.38 -14.31
N ASP A 222 20.90 -27.04 -14.84
CA ASP A 222 22.16 -27.29 -14.15
C ASP A 222 23.22 -26.29 -14.62
N LEU A 223 23.69 -25.44 -13.72
CA LEU A 223 24.71 -24.41 -13.98
C LEU A 223 26.08 -25.01 -14.34
N THR A 224 26.38 -26.21 -13.85
CA THR A 224 27.68 -26.86 -14.09
C THR A 224 27.81 -27.42 -15.50
N THR A 225 26.72 -28.01 -16.00
CA THR A 225 26.69 -28.62 -17.33
C THR A 225 26.03 -27.70 -18.37
N ALA A 226 25.44 -26.60 -17.95
CA ALA A 226 24.65 -25.66 -18.77
C ALA A 226 23.53 -26.36 -19.55
N THR A 227 22.83 -27.30 -18.93
CA THR A 227 21.79 -28.13 -19.57
C THR A 227 20.40 -27.84 -18.99
N VAL A 228 19.40 -27.78 -19.89
CA VAL A 228 17.96 -27.71 -19.57
C VAL A 228 17.37 -29.11 -19.65
N ARG A 229 16.59 -29.50 -18.67
CA ARG A 229 15.86 -30.75 -18.65
C ARG A 229 14.39 -30.53 -18.29
N LEU A 230 13.47 -31.11 -19.07
CA LEU A 230 12.07 -31.18 -18.73
C LEU A 230 11.85 -32.23 -17.63
N ASP A 231 11.17 -31.86 -16.54
CA ASP A 231 10.63 -32.80 -15.58
C ASP A 231 9.32 -33.37 -16.13
N GLU A 232 9.41 -34.51 -16.81
CA GLU A 232 8.27 -35.16 -17.47
C GLU A 232 7.27 -35.77 -16.47
N ASP A 233 7.66 -35.99 -15.23
CA ASP A 233 6.83 -36.55 -14.17
C ASP A 233 6.19 -35.48 -13.28
N TYR A 234 6.53 -34.22 -13.54
CA TYR A 234 5.99 -33.11 -12.74
C TYR A 234 4.48 -32.99 -12.87
N VAL A 235 3.82 -33.04 -11.75
CA VAL A 235 2.40 -32.69 -11.60
C VAL A 235 2.34 -31.47 -10.69
N ALA A 236 1.84 -30.38 -11.21
CA ALA A 236 1.67 -29.17 -10.41
C ALA A 236 0.84 -29.49 -9.15
N PRO A 237 1.32 -29.15 -7.96
CA PRO A 237 0.52 -29.36 -6.75
C PRO A 237 -0.78 -28.55 -6.85
N PRO A 238 -1.89 -29.07 -6.30
CA PRO A 238 -3.14 -28.33 -6.29
C PRO A 238 -2.94 -26.99 -5.58
N ALA A 239 -3.56 -25.94 -6.10
CA ALA A 239 -3.50 -24.62 -5.49
C ALA A 239 -4.01 -24.68 -4.04
N ARG A 240 -3.34 -23.99 -3.15
CA ARG A 240 -3.78 -23.88 -1.74
C ARG A 240 -5.14 -23.18 -1.70
N PRO A 241 -6.18 -23.84 -1.15
CA PRO A 241 -7.47 -23.20 -0.94
C PRO A 241 -7.35 -22.00 0.01
N ARG A 242 -8.07 -20.92 -0.26
CA ARG A 242 -8.02 -19.70 0.56
C ARG A 242 -8.41 -19.95 2.03
N TRP A 243 -9.26 -20.93 2.29
CA TRP A 243 -9.70 -21.28 3.66
C TRP A 243 -8.61 -21.98 4.49
N ALA A 244 -7.54 -22.51 3.88
CA ALA A 244 -6.56 -23.35 4.56
C ALA A 244 -5.47 -22.51 5.26
N THR A 245 -5.44 -22.55 6.60
CA THR A 245 -4.37 -21.99 7.43
C THR A 245 -3.46 -23.11 7.91
N LEU A 246 -2.26 -23.24 7.33
CA LEU A 246 -1.32 -24.32 7.60
C LEU A 246 -0.46 -24.00 8.84
N SER A 247 -0.11 -25.05 9.61
CA SER A 247 0.98 -24.99 10.59
C SER A 247 2.34 -24.84 9.93
N PRO A 248 3.37 -24.34 10.64
CA PRO A 248 4.74 -24.20 10.08
C PRO A 248 5.33 -25.50 9.54
N ASP A 249 5.01 -26.65 10.17
CA ASP A 249 5.43 -27.98 9.73
C ASP A 249 4.54 -28.60 8.65
N GLY A 250 3.44 -27.92 8.27
CA GLY A 250 2.47 -28.37 7.29
C GLY A 250 1.61 -29.58 7.70
N GLN A 251 1.71 -30.05 8.95
CA GLN A 251 1.00 -31.24 9.40
C GLN A 251 -0.43 -30.97 9.85
N THR A 252 -0.74 -29.72 10.20
CA THR A 252 -2.06 -29.31 10.65
C THR A 252 -2.61 -28.18 9.80
N VAL A 253 -3.88 -28.27 9.42
CA VAL A 253 -4.60 -27.22 8.70
C VAL A 253 -5.81 -26.77 9.50
N LEU A 254 -5.87 -25.49 9.80
CA LEU A 254 -6.98 -24.84 10.50
C LEU A 254 -7.90 -24.16 9.49
N PHE A 255 -9.19 -24.14 9.82
CA PHE A 255 -10.22 -23.41 9.09
C PHE A 255 -11.41 -23.16 10.03
N ALA A 256 -12.30 -22.26 9.65
CA ALA A 256 -13.54 -22.05 10.36
C ALA A 256 -14.75 -22.54 9.55
N ARG A 257 -15.83 -22.89 10.26
CA ARG A 257 -17.13 -23.27 9.73
C ARG A 257 -18.22 -23.00 10.76
N ASN A 258 -19.34 -22.40 10.38
CA ASN A 258 -20.40 -22.02 11.32
C ASN A 258 -19.82 -21.33 12.56
N ASP A 259 -19.01 -20.32 12.34
CA ASP A 259 -18.33 -19.51 13.36
C ASP A 259 -17.38 -20.28 14.29
N ASN A 260 -17.24 -21.60 14.14
CA ASN A 260 -16.37 -22.44 14.97
C ASN A 260 -15.08 -22.82 14.25
N LEU A 261 -14.04 -23.08 15.05
CA LEU A 261 -12.71 -23.48 14.61
C LEU A 261 -12.62 -25.00 14.43
N TYR A 262 -12.00 -25.41 13.35
CA TYR A 262 -11.75 -26.82 13.00
C TYR A 262 -10.29 -27.04 12.62
N ALA A 263 -9.83 -28.28 12.78
CA ALA A 263 -8.53 -28.73 12.34
C ALA A 263 -8.65 -30.03 11.52
N MET A 264 -7.72 -30.22 10.58
CA MET A 264 -7.49 -31.49 9.90
C MET A 264 -5.99 -31.73 9.75
N ASP A 265 -5.60 -32.99 9.60
CA ASP A 265 -4.21 -33.37 9.31
C ASP A 265 -3.86 -33.20 7.82
N ALA A 266 -2.59 -33.32 7.49
CA ALA A 266 -2.08 -33.20 6.13
C ALA A 266 -2.69 -34.23 5.15
N ALA A 267 -3.02 -35.43 5.62
CA ALA A 267 -3.61 -36.47 4.77
C ALA A 267 -5.06 -36.12 4.38
N ASN A 268 -5.86 -35.67 5.35
CA ASN A 268 -7.23 -35.20 5.12
C ASN A 268 -7.23 -33.91 4.29
N TYR A 269 -6.26 -33.02 4.49
CA TYR A 269 -6.07 -31.82 3.67
C TYR A 269 -5.81 -32.17 2.20
N ALA A 270 -4.93 -33.14 1.94
CA ALA A 270 -4.66 -33.60 0.58
C ALA A 270 -5.92 -34.16 -0.11
N LYS A 271 -6.80 -34.87 0.62
CA LYS A 271 -8.11 -35.29 0.12
C LYS A 271 -9.00 -34.08 -0.18
N ALA A 272 -9.08 -33.12 0.76
CA ALA A 272 -9.91 -31.93 0.61
C ALA A 272 -9.49 -31.04 -0.56
N GLN A 273 -8.20 -31.02 -0.91
CA GLN A 273 -7.70 -30.32 -2.11
C GLN A 273 -8.17 -30.99 -3.42
N LYS A 274 -8.26 -32.33 -3.45
CA LYS A 274 -8.68 -33.11 -4.63
C LYS A 274 -10.19 -33.14 -4.78
N THR A 275 -10.87 -33.43 -3.69
CA THR A 275 -12.34 -33.61 -3.66
C THR A 275 -12.89 -32.95 -2.39
N PRO A 276 -13.25 -31.66 -2.43
CA PRO A 276 -13.64 -30.92 -1.22
C PRO A 276 -14.79 -31.52 -0.42
N ALA A 277 -15.69 -32.26 -1.10
CA ALA A 277 -16.87 -32.89 -0.49
C ALA A 277 -16.69 -34.40 -0.21
N ASP A 278 -15.46 -34.94 -0.21
CA ASP A 278 -15.20 -36.35 0.09
C ASP A 278 -15.63 -36.66 1.54
N ALA A 279 -16.59 -37.60 1.68
CA ALA A 279 -17.15 -38.00 2.96
C ALA A 279 -16.12 -38.71 3.88
N SER A 280 -14.97 -39.13 3.36
CA SER A 280 -13.90 -39.75 4.14
C SER A 280 -12.95 -38.74 4.79
N ILE A 281 -13.15 -37.43 4.59
CA ILE A 281 -12.38 -36.39 5.21
C ILE A 281 -12.73 -36.30 6.71
N VAL A 282 -11.75 -36.48 7.57
CA VAL A 282 -11.90 -36.34 9.01
C VAL A 282 -11.51 -34.92 9.42
N GLU A 283 -12.46 -34.24 10.06
CA GLU A 283 -12.29 -32.89 10.61
C GLU A 283 -12.55 -32.90 12.11
N LYS A 284 -11.60 -32.34 12.86
CA LYS A 284 -11.72 -32.20 14.30
C LYS A 284 -12.29 -30.83 14.65
N LYS A 285 -13.47 -30.77 15.25
CA LYS A 285 -14.05 -29.54 15.80
C LYS A 285 -13.30 -29.15 17.07
N LEU A 286 -12.71 -27.94 17.11
CA LEU A 286 -11.94 -27.45 18.25
C LEU A 286 -12.77 -26.57 19.18
N THR A 287 -13.81 -25.89 18.67
CA THR A 287 -14.68 -25.00 19.48
C THR A 287 -16.15 -25.25 19.19
N THR A 288 -17.02 -24.90 20.18
CA THR A 288 -18.47 -25.06 20.09
C THR A 288 -19.22 -23.78 20.44
N ASP A 289 -18.49 -22.71 20.77
CA ASP A 289 -18.98 -21.43 21.27
C ASP A 289 -18.84 -20.29 20.24
N GLY A 290 -18.61 -20.65 18.99
CA GLY A 290 -18.62 -19.70 17.88
C GLY A 290 -20.05 -19.32 17.52
N GLU A 291 -20.30 -18.03 17.37
CA GLU A 291 -21.57 -17.45 16.94
C GLU A 291 -21.34 -16.18 16.12
N GLU A 292 -22.37 -15.69 15.46
CA GLU A 292 -22.29 -14.48 14.64
C GLU A 292 -21.81 -13.27 15.48
N ASN A 293 -20.85 -12.51 14.96
CA ASN A 293 -20.18 -11.41 15.64
C ASN A 293 -19.36 -11.81 16.88
N TYR A 294 -19.13 -13.11 17.08
CA TYR A 294 -18.16 -13.69 18.00
C TYR A 294 -17.63 -14.98 17.39
N SER A 295 -16.99 -14.81 16.26
CA SER A 295 -16.62 -15.88 15.33
C SER A 295 -15.14 -16.24 15.41
N TYR A 296 -14.80 -17.49 15.10
CA TYR A 296 -13.44 -17.92 14.81
C TYR A 296 -13.12 -17.86 13.31
N ALA A 297 -14.07 -17.46 12.48
CA ALA A 297 -13.82 -17.15 11.09
C ALA A 297 -13.15 -15.78 10.96
N ARG A 298 -12.20 -15.67 10.03
CA ARG A 298 -11.64 -14.38 9.66
C ARG A 298 -12.75 -13.55 9.01
N SER A 299 -13.01 -12.38 9.55
CA SER A 299 -13.91 -11.43 8.92
C SER A 299 -13.31 -11.04 7.57
N ILE A 300 -14.10 -11.22 6.50
CA ILE A 300 -13.73 -10.77 5.15
C ILE A 300 -14.06 -9.27 5.02
N ARG A 301 -14.65 -8.69 6.05
CA ARG A 301 -15.05 -7.28 6.08
C ARG A 301 -13.81 -6.40 6.17
N GLY A 302 -13.71 -5.46 5.23
CA GLY A 302 -12.56 -4.59 5.04
C GLY A 302 -12.13 -3.84 6.29
N GLY A 303 -10.84 -3.92 6.58
CA GLY A 303 -10.08 -2.75 6.94
C GLY A 303 -10.20 -2.18 8.34
N GLN A 304 -10.12 -2.96 9.42
CA GLN A 304 -9.79 -2.38 10.72
C GLN A 304 -8.41 -2.75 11.27
N ASP A 305 -7.73 -3.74 10.71
CA ASP A 305 -6.52 -4.30 11.34
C ASP A 305 -5.17 -3.69 10.91
N ASP A 306 -5.12 -2.72 9.99
CA ASP A 306 -3.85 -2.30 9.38
C ASP A 306 -3.65 -0.79 9.25
N GLN A 307 -3.65 -0.05 10.36
CA GLN A 307 -3.30 1.38 10.33
C GLN A 307 -1.84 1.67 9.94
N GLN A 308 -0.94 0.69 9.95
CA GLN A 308 0.43 0.83 9.46
C GLN A 308 0.60 0.54 7.96
N GLN A 309 -0.45 0.04 7.28
CA GLN A 309 -0.38 -0.38 5.88
C GLN A 309 -1.04 0.58 4.88
N GLN A 310 -1.64 1.67 5.33
CA GLN A 310 -2.48 2.54 4.49
C GLN A 310 -1.76 3.13 3.26
N GLN A 311 -0.45 3.40 3.31
CA GLN A 311 0.30 3.83 2.11
C GLN A 311 0.55 2.71 1.07
N GLN A 312 0.56 1.44 1.51
CA GLN A 312 0.60 0.28 0.61
C GLN A 312 -0.82 -0.22 0.29
N GLN A 313 -1.80 0.19 1.05
CA GLN A 313 -3.18 -0.24 1.01
C GLN A 313 -3.91 0.38 -0.19
N ASP A 314 -3.68 1.64 -0.55
CA ASP A 314 -4.32 2.27 -1.73
C ASP A 314 -4.08 1.46 -3.03
N GLN A 315 -2.93 0.78 -3.15
CA GLN A 315 -2.64 -0.10 -4.29
C GLN A 315 -3.18 -1.53 -4.10
N ARG A 316 -3.31 -2.02 -2.85
CA ARG A 316 -3.85 -3.35 -2.54
C ARG A 316 -5.36 -3.34 -2.45
N GLU A 317 -5.97 -2.30 -1.90
CA GLU A 317 -7.43 -2.13 -1.88
C GLU A 317 -8.01 -2.14 -3.28
N GLN A 318 -7.35 -1.54 -4.26
CA GLN A 318 -7.73 -1.65 -5.67
C GLN A 318 -7.70 -3.09 -6.20
N GLN A 319 -6.79 -3.94 -5.71
CA GLN A 319 -6.72 -5.36 -6.11
C GLN A 319 -7.70 -6.23 -5.31
N ASP A 320 -7.86 -5.96 -4.03
CA ASP A 320 -8.76 -6.70 -3.15
C ASP A 320 -10.23 -6.34 -3.42
N GLU A 321 -10.56 -5.09 -3.74
CA GLU A 321 -11.89 -4.68 -4.18
C GLU A 321 -12.28 -5.29 -5.53
N GLN A 322 -11.36 -5.42 -6.47
CA GLN A 322 -11.63 -6.16 -7.72
C GLN A 322 -11.91 -7.65 -7.46
N GLN A 323 -11.32 -8.24 -6.43
CA GLN A 323 -11.57 -9.61 -6.03
C GLN A 323 -12.86 -9.75 -5.20
N GLN A 324 -13.22 -8.76 -4.39
CA GLN A 324 -14.48 -8.71 -3.65
C GLN A 324 -15.69 -8.50 -4.56
N GLN A 325 -15.59 -7.66 -5.58
CA GLN A 325 -16.67 -7.46 -6.56
C GLN A 325 -17.02 -8.74 -7.36
N GLN A 326 -16.08 -9.68 -7.50
CA GLN A 326 -16.35 -10.99 -8.11
C GLN A 326 -17.02 -11.98 -7.15
N GLN A 327 -17.07 -11.70 -5.85
CA GLN A 327 -17.65 -12.58 -4.83
C GLN A 327 -19.01 -12.08 -4.29
N ASP A 328 -19.36 -10.82 -4.46
CA ASP A 328 -20.62 -10.21 -3.98
C ASP A 328 -21.79 -10.42 -4.98
N THR A 329 -21.86 -11.59 -5.58
CA THR A 329 -23.12 -12.03 -6.19
C THR A 329 -24.03 -12.56 -5.10
N GLY A 330 -24.74 -11.74 -4.35
CA GLY A 330 -25.91 -11.99 -3.50
C GLY A 330 -26.30 -13.44 -3.08
N ALA A 331 -25.40 -14.39 -3.20
CA ALA A 331 -25.57 -15.75 -2.75
C ALA A 331 -25.36 -15.75 -1.22
N THR A 332 -26.37 -16.11 -0.47
CA THR A 332 -26.25 -16.54 0.92
C THR A 332 -25.04 -17.46 1.05
N GLN A 333 -23.98 -17.00 1.70
CA GLN A 333 -22.78 -17.81 1.93
C GLN A 333 -23.22 -19.08 2.64
N ASP A 334 -22.91 -20.24 2.06
CA ASP A 334 -23.15 -21.51 2.71
C ASP A 334 -22.40 -21.53 4.06
N LYS A 335 -23.14 -21.38 5.15
CA LYS A 335 -22.57 -21.41 6.51
C LYS A 335 -21.77 -22.69 6.77
N ASN A 336 -22.02 -23.76 6.00
CA ASN A 336 -21.30 -25.02 6.08
C ASN A 336 -20.01 -25.06 5.26
N ALA A 337 -19.72 -24.04 4.45
CA ALA A 337 -18.46 -23.95 3.71
C ALA A 337 -17.27 -23.75 4.67
N ARG A 338 -16.10 -24.29 4.29
CA ARG A 338 -14.84 -23.96 4.94
C ARG A 338 -14.45 -22.52 4.61
N VAL A 339 -14.19 -21.71 5.63
CA VAL A 339 -13.72 -20.31 5.49
C VAL A 339 -12.41 -20.14 6.25
N PRO A 340 -11.60 -19.10 5.95
CA PRO A 340 -10.36 -18.86 6.69
C PRO A 340 -10.63 -18.70 8.19
N ALA A 341 -9.79 -19.29 9.01
CA ALA A 341 -9.77 -19.00 10.44
C ALA A 341 -9.26 -17.57 10.70
N VAL A 342 -9.66 -16.98 11.84
CA VAL A 342 -9.06 -15.76 12.38
C VAL A 342 -7.53 -15.90 12.40
N ASN A 343 -6.81 -14.78 12.37
CA ASN A 343 -5.34 -14.81 12.34
C ASN A 343 -4.79 -15.61 13.53
N VAL A 344 -4.08 -16.70 13.21
CA VAL A 344 -3.43 -17.56 14.19
C VAL A 344 -1.93 -17.39 14.17
N VAL A 345 -1.32 -17.50 15.35
CA VAL A 345 0.13 -17.43 15.56
C VAL A 345 0.58 -18.73 16.21
N TRP A 346 1.44 -19.46 15.54
CA TRP A 346 1.87 -20.81 15.93
C TRP A 346 3.01 -20.81 16.94
N SER A 347 3.06 -21.85 17.79
CA SER A 347 4.27 -22.17 18.54
C SER A 347 5.40 -22.61 17.60
N PRO A 348 6.66 -22.43 17.99
CA PRO A 348 7.80 -22.83 17.16
C PRO A 348 7.80 -24.31 16.79
N ASP A 349 7.25 -25.17 17.66
CA ASP A 349 7.13 -26.62 17.50
C ASP A 349 5.83 -27.08 16.80
N SER A 350 5.00 -26.14 16.34
CA SER A 350 3.71 -26.38 15.68
C SER A 350 2.68 -27.14 16.52
N LYS A 351 2.90 -27.36 17.82
CA LYS A 351 1.99 -28.11 18.68
C LYS A 351 0.89 -27.27 19.30
N ARG A 352 1.09 -25.95 19.34
CA ARG A 352 0.12 -24.97 19.84
C ARG A 352 -0.03 -23.81 18.86
N PHE A 353 -1.13 -23.11 18.99
CA PHE A 353 -1.33 -21.82 18.35
C PHE A 353 -2.12 -20.90 19.28
N ALA A 354 -1.90 -19.61 19.10
CA ALA A 354 -2.62 -18.55 19.78
C ALA A 354 -3.37 -17.68 18.78
N LEU A 355 -4.48 -17.09 19.22
CA LEU A 355 -5.26 -16.14 18.44
C LEU A 355 -5.85 -15.08 19.35
N VAL A 356 -6.21 -13.93 18.77
CA VAL A 356 -7.07 -12.93 19.40
C VAL A 356 -8.44 -13.01 18.75
N ARG A 357 -9.46 -13.27 19.56
CA ARG A 357 -10.86 -13.35 19.15
C ARG A 357 -11.56 -12.05 19.50
N ARG A 358 -12.39 -11.55 18.60
CA ARG A 358 -13.20 -10.34 18.83
C ARG A 358 -14.64 -10.69 19.18
N ASP A 359 -15.20 -9.93 20.11
CA ASP A 359 -16.61 -9.95 20.48
C ASP A 359 -17.25 -8.62 20.05
N GLU A 360 -17.98 -8.67 18.93
CA GLU A 360 -18.72 -7.53 18.37
C GLU A 360 -20.23 -7.61 18.63
N ARG A 361 -20.71 -8.54 19.47
CA ARG A 361 -22.16 -8.77 19.66
C ARG A 361 -22.91 -7.56 20.20
N LYS A 362 -22.22 -6.69 20.93
CA LYS A 362 -22.79 -5.45 21.49
C LYS A 362 -22.50 -4.20 20.64
N VAL A 363 -21.67 -4.30 19.64
CA VAL A 363 -21.37 -3.21 18.71
C VAL A 363 -22.62 -2.92 17.87
N LYS A 364 -22.91 -1.66 17.64
CA LYS A 364 -24.07 -1.25 16.83
C LYS A 364 -23.83 -1.49 15.35
N ASP A 365 -24.93 -1.69 14.62
CA ASP A 365 -24.92 -1.82 13.17
C ASP A 365 -24.78 -0.48 12.48
N LEU A 366 -24.05 -0.49 11.38
CA LEU A 366 -24.08 0.52 10.34
C LEU A 366 -24.41 -0.20 9.02
N TRP A 367 -24.93 0.54 8.05
CA TRP A 367 -25.38 -0.08 6.80
C TRP A 367 -25.22 0.85 5.60
N VAL A 368 -25.03 0.24 4.44
CA VAL A 368 -25.08 0.90 3.13
C VAL A 368 -26.08 0.19 2.22
N ILE A 369 -26.59 0.90 1.22
CA ILE A 369 -27.53 0.34 0.25
C ILE A 369 -26.80 0.14 -1.08
N ASN A 370 -26.63 -1.10 -1.49
CA ASN A 370 -26.14 -1.42 -2.82
C ASN A 370 -27.27 -1.25 -3.82
N ALA A 371 -27.33 -0.06 -4.44
CA ALA A 371 -28.38 0.31 -5.38
C ALA A 371 -28.32 -0.45 -6.70
N LEU A 372 -27.15 -1.02 -7.06
CA LEU A 372 -26.94 -1.76 -8.33
C LEU A 372 -27.27 -3.23 -8.24
N SER A 373 -27.61 -3.76 -7.06
CA SER A 373 -28.03 -5.16 -6.93
C SER A 373 -29.30 -5.45 -7.71
N SER A 374 -29.35 -6.59 -8.41
CA SER A 374 -30.50 -7.00 -9.22
C SER A 374 -31.15 -8.25 -8.59
N PRO A 375 -32.48 -8.36 -8.59
CA PRO A 375 -33.48 -7.47 -9.19
C PRO A 375 -33.91 -6.28 -8.33
N ARG A 376 -33.40 -6.16 -7.11
CA ARG A 376 -33.71 -5.06 -6.18
C ARG A 376 -32.44 -4.62 -5.44
N PRO A 377 -32.37 -3.35 -4.99
CA PRO A 377 -31.34 -2.92 -4.08
C PRO A 377 -31.25 -3.81 -2.85
N THR A 378 -30.02 -4.04 -2.36
CA THR A 378 -29.78 -4.83 -1.16
C THR A 378 -29.20 -3.95 -0.05
N LEU A 379 -29.57 -4.28 1.18
CA LEU A 379 -29.01 -3.66 2.38
C LEU A 379 -27.77 -4.49 2.82
N GLU A 380 -26.63 -3.83 2.93
CA GLU A 380 -25.44 -4.41 3.51
C GLU A 380 -25.29 -3.86 4.93
N THR A 381 -25.35 -4.75 5.93
CA THR A 381 -25.23 -4.40 7.35
C THR A 381 -23.92 -4.93 7.91
N TYR A 382 -23.24 -4.11 8.73
CA TYR A 382 -21.96 -4.49 9.36
C TYR A 382 -21.81 -3.82 10.72
N ARG A 383 -21.02 -4.44 11.61
CA ARG A 383 -20.66 -3.84 12.90
C ARG A 383 -19.70 -2.69 12.69
N TYR A 384 -19.91 -1.59 13.40
CA TYR A 384 -19.07 -0.41 13.25
C TYR A 384 -19.03 0.38 14.56
N SER A 385 -17.88 0.36 15.22
CA SER A 385 -17.66 1.11 16.45
C SER A 385 -17.37 2.58 16.15
N MET A 386 -18.15 3.50 16.70
CA MET A 386 -17.93 4.95 16.60
C MET A 386 -17.22 5.48 17.86
N PRO A 387 -16.52 6.63 17.74
CA PRO A 387 -15.79 7.22 18.86
C PRO A 387 -16.70 7.55 20.04
N GLY A 388 -16.24 7.23 21.25
CA GLY A 388 -16.96 7.50 22.50
C GLY A 388 -18.12 6.55 22.80
N GLU A 389 -18.46 5.61 21.93
CA GLU A 389 -19.50 4.61 22.22
C GLU A 389 -19.14 3.74 23.42
N GLU A 390 -20.15 3.37 24.22
CA GLU A 390 -19.98 2.52 25.40
C GLU A 390 -19.60 1.07 25.02
N ASN A 391 -20.18 0.58 23.93
CA ASN A 391 -19.95 -0.78 23.46
C ASN A 391 -19.17 -0.73 22.14
N ILE A 392 -17.90 -1.09 22.24
CA ILE A 392 -17.01 -1.35 21.11
C ILE A 392 -16.61 -2.81 21.12
N ASP A 393 -15.93 -3.26 20.07
CA ASP A 393 -15.38 -4.61 20.00
C ASP A 393 -14.46 -4.91 21.19
N GLN A 394 -14.58 -6.11 21.74
CA GLN A 394 -13.80 -6.61 22.86
C GLN A 394 -12.87 -7.71 22.40
N GLU A 395 -11.64 -7.75 22.90
CA GLU A 395 -10.64 -8.71 22.48
C GLU A 395 -10.28 -9.70 23.58
N GLU A 396 -10.22 -10.98 23.20
CA GLU A 396 -9.84 -12.10 24.07
C GLU A 396 -8.72 -12.91 23.42
N MET A 397 -7.62 -13.14 24.15
CA MET A 397 -6.52 -13.97 23.68
C MET A 397 -6.67 -15.41 24.16
N GLN A 398 -6.61 -16.35 23.21
CA GLN A 398 -6.76 -17.78 23.47
C GLN A 398 -5.57 -18.57 22.93
N VAL A 399 -5.19 -19.64 23.63
CA VAL A 399 -4.17 -20.61 23.22
C VAL A 399 -4.79 -21.98 23.10
N PHE A 400 -4.48 -22.68 22.01
CA PHE A 400 -4.97 -24.04 21.74
C PHE A 400 -3.82 -25.04 21.65
N GLU A 401 -3.98 -26.21 22.23
CA GLU A 401 -3.12 -27.36 22.00
C GLU A 401 -3.72 -28.23 20.86
N VAL A 402 -2.97 -28.46 19.80
CA VAL A 402 -3.47 -29.14 18.58
C VAL A 402 -3.93 -30.57 18.88
N ALA A 403 -3.10 -31.34 19.60
CA ALA A 403 -3.35 -32.78 19.85
C ALA A 403 -4.62 -33.00 20.67
N SER A 404 -4.75 -32.33 21.82
CA SER A 404 -5.90 -32.50 22.72
C SER A 404 -7.12 -31.67 22.30
N GLY A 405 -6.88 -30.50 21.68
CA GLY A 405 -7.87 -29.45 21.46
C GLY A 405 -8.14 -28.62 22.71
N LYS A 406 -7.31 -28.78 23.77
CA LYS A 406 -7.43 -27.97 24.99
C LYS A 406 -7.24 -26.49 24.65
N ARG A 407 -8.17 -25.66 25.15
CA ARG A 407 -8.14 -24.20 25.06
C ARG A 407 -7.78 -23.62 26.43
N VAL A 408 -6.94 -22.59 26.40
CA VAL A 408 -6.54 -21.78 27.54
C VAL A 408 -6.82 -20.32 27.21
N THR A 409 -7.63 -19.64 28.01
CA THR A 409 -7.81 -18.19 27.92
C THR A 409 -6.68 -17.49 28.66
N VAL A 410 -6.01 -16.54 27.99
CA VAL A 410 -4.96 -15.73 28.59
C VAL A 410 -5.58 -14.64 29.46
N LYS A 411 -5.08 -14.49 30.70
CA LYS A 411 -5.56 -13.52 31.67
C LYS A 411 -5.01 -12.12 31.40
N ALA A 412 -5.39 -11.58 30.23
CA ALA A 412 -4.83 -10.33 29.70
C ALA A 412 -5.52 -9.07 30.24
N ASP A 413 -6.65 -9.19 30.92
CA ASP A 413 -7.50 -8.07 31.36
C ASP A 413 -6.74 -7.13 32.29
N ARG A 414 -6.69 -5.84 31.93
CA ARG A 414 -6.14 -4.76 32.74
C ARG A 414 -6.80 -3.41 32.46
N PHE A 415 -7.01 -3.08 31.19
CA PHE A 415 -7.62 -1.83 30.78
C PHE A 415 -9.00 -2.10 30.19
N LYS A 416 -9.96 -1.24 30.50
CA LYS A 416 -11.26 -1.32 29.86
C LYS A 416 -11.10 -1.10 28.34
N ASP A 417 -11.75 -1.98 27.55
CA ASP A 417 -11.76 -1.90 26.08
C ASP A 417 -10.35 -1.87 25.48
N GLN A 418 -9.45 -2.71 25.98
CA GLN A 418 -8.05 -2.77 25.55
C GLN A 418 -7.89 -3.50 24.23
N ASN A 419 -6.83 -3.15 23.48
CA ASN A 419 -6.40 -3.89 22.29
C ASN A 419 -5.25 -4.84 22.62
N LEU A 420 -5.29 -6.07 22.08
CA LEU A 420 -4.30 -7.12 22.29
C LEU A 420 -3.56 -7.43 20.98
N SER A 421 -2.24 -7.53 21.03
CA SER A 421 -1.44 -7.91 19.85
C SER A 421 -0.39 -8.95 20.21
N ILE A 422 -0.44 -10.13 19.58
CA ILE A 422 0.54 -11.19 19.76
C ILE A 422 1.82 -10.83 19.00
N ALA A 423 2.96 -10.81 19.70
CA ALA A 423 4.24 -10.57 19.08
C ALA A 423 4.69 -11.77 18.24
N THR A 424 5.10 -11.53 17.02
CA THR A 424 5.51 -12.56 16.07
C THR A 424 7.00 -12.54 15.79
N ALA A 425 7.56 -13.72 15.52
CA ALA A 425 8.92 -13.85 15.03
C ALA A 425 9.07 -13.20 13.64
N PRO A 426 10.18 -12.55 13.35
CA PRO A 426 10.45 -12.05 12.00
C PRO A 426 10.57 -13.25 11.04
N VAL A 427 10.08 -13.05 9.82
CA VAL A 427 10.19 -14.03 8.74
C VAL A 427 11.46 -13.73 7.96
N SER A 428 12.34 -14.71 7.79
CA SER A 428 13.54 -14.58 6.97
C SER A 428 13.20 -14.38 5.49
N GLN A 429 14.12 -13.81 4.73
CA GLN A 429 13.93 -13.67 3.29
C GLN A 429 13.70 -15.01 2.61
N ARG A 430 14.43 -16.03 3.03
CA ARG A 430 14.29 -17.38 2.53
C ARG A 430 12.90 -17.98 2.80
N GLU A 431 12.35 -17.84 4.02
CA GLU A 431 11.00 -18.31 4.32
C GLU A 431 9.94 -17.62 3.43
N ARG A 432 10.12 -16.34 3.11
CA ARG A 432 9.27 -15.61 2.17
C ARG A 432 9.35 -16.14 0.75
N GLU A 433 10.55 -16.47 0.27
CA GLU A 433 10.78 -17.02 -1.08
C GLU A 433 10.20 -18.42 -1.22
N ASP A 434 10.43 -19.28 -0.24
CA ASP A 434 9.86 -20.62 -0.21
C ASP A 434 8.34 -20.61 -0.23
N ALA A 435 7.71 -19.71 0.55
CA ALA A 435 6.27 -19.56 0.61
C ALA A 435 5.67 -19.02 -0.70
N ARG A 436 6.31 -18.05 -1.37
CA ARG A 436 5.88 -17.54 -2.69
C ARG A 436 5.88 -18.65 -3.74
N THR A 437 6.84 -19.55 -3.68
CA THR A 437 6.95 -20.69 -4.60
C THR A 437 5.81 -21.70 -4.38
N LEU A 438 5.40 -21.92 -3.12
CA LEU A 438 4.31 -22.83 -2.76
C LEU A 438 2.92 -22.25 -3.12
N ALA A 439 2.79 -20.95 -3.19
CA ALA A 439 1.52 -20.26 -3.52
C ALA A 439 1.20 -20.20 -5.02
N GLY A 440 2.00 -20.80 -5.90
CA GLY A 440 1.77 -20.82 -7.35
C GLY A 440 1.95 -19.44 -7.98
N GLY A 441 3.17 -18.93 -7.96
CA GLY A 441 3.63 -17.60 -8.34
C GLY A 441 2.94 -16.89 -9.50
N GLN A 442 1.92 -16.12 -9.21
CA GLN A 442 1.46 -14.99 -10.02
C GLN A 442 1.35 -13.77 -9.09
N GLY A 443 2.49 -13.18 -8.76
CA GLY A 443 2.58 -11.92 -8.07
C GLY A 443 3.68 -11.09 -8.71
N GLN A 444 3.31 -10.16 -9.58
CA GLN A 444 4.23 -9.13 -10.04
C GLN A 444 4.78 -8.37 -8.83
N GLY A 445 6.11 -8.24 -8.77
CA GLY A 445 6.79 -7.48 -7.74
C GLY A 445 6.30 -6.04 -7.71
N GLY A 446 5.42 -5.73 -6.77
CA GLY A 446 5.12 -4.37 -6.36
C GLY A 446 6.30 -3.86 -5.55
N GLN A 447 7.02 -2.89 -6.10
CA GLN A 447 8.09 -2.17 -5.42
C GLN A 447 7.50 -1.31 -4.31
N GLY A 448 7.83 -1.61 -3.08
CA GLY A 448 7.53 -0.79 -1.92
C GLY A 448 8.44 -1.19 -0.78
N GLY A 449 9.54 -0.45 -0.61
CA GLY A 449 10.40 -0.56 0.56
C GLY A 449 9.66 -0.16 1.82
N GLY A 450 9.40 -1.12 2.69
CA GLY A 450 8.80 -0.93 4.00
C GLY A 450 8.74 -2.28 4.70
N GLY A 451 9.72 -2.56 5.58
CA GLY A 451 9.74 -3.76 6.40
C GLY A 451 8.58 -3.76 7.40
N GLY A 452 7.51 -4.46 7.09
CA GLY A 452 6.35 -4.62 7.97
C GLY A 452 5.82 -6.05 7.97
N GLN A 453 5.32 -6.49 9.11
CA GLN A 453 4.77 -7.83 9.36
C GLN A 453 3.65 -8.26 8.38
N GLY A 454 2.97 -7.31 7.71
CA GLY A 454 1.96 -7.59 6.69
C GLY A 454 2.46 -8.35 5.47
N GLN A 455 3.77 -8.34 5.19
CA GLN A 455 4.35 -9.09 4.07
C GLN A 455 4.40 -10.61 4.30
N ALA A 456 4.43 -11.08 5.55
CA ALA A 456 4.45 -12.51 5.86
C ALA A 456 3.12 -13.20 5.53
N ALA A 457 2.00 -12.56 5.89
CA ALA A 457 0.67 -13.08 5.60
C ALA A 457 0.38 -13.10 4.08
N ALA A 458 0.84 -12.09 3.35
CA ALA A 458 0.72 -12.02 1.89
C ALA A 458 1.56 -13.10 1.17
N ALA A 459 2.67 -13.55 1.78
CA ALA A 459 3.51 -14.61 1.24
C ALA A 459 3.04 -16.03 1.59
N GLY A 460 2.00 -16.18 2.42
CA GLY A 460 1.51 -17.51 2.83
C GLY A 460 2.38 -18.23 3.88
N VAL A 461 3.31 -17.51 4.53
CA VAL A 461 4.12 -18.05 5.63
C VAL A 461 3.29 -18.11 6.90
N ALA A 462 3.28 -19.27 7.59
CA ALA A 462 2.62 -19.41 8.88
C ALA A 462 3.34 -18.54 9.94
N ALA A 463 2.60 -17.62 10.57
CA ALA A 463 3.15 -16.77 11.62
C ALA A 463 3.50 -17.62 12.86
N LYS A 464 4.70 -17.41 13.39
CA LYS A 464 5.17 -18.00 14.65
C LYS A 464 5.26 -16.93 15.71
N TRP A 465 4.94 -17.25 16.97
CA TRP A 465 5.14 -16.28 18.03
C TRP A 465 6.64 -16.01 18.30
N LEU A 466 6.88 -14.87 18.93
CA LEU A 466 8.23 -14.28 19.01
C LEU A 466 9.23 -15.16 19.80
N SER A 467 8.78 -15.85 20.84
CA SER A 467 9.63 -16.73 21.66
C SER A 467 9.98 -18.03 20.96
N ALA A 468 11.21 -18.49 21.11
CA ALA A 468 11.61 -19.85 20.74
C ALA A 468 11.05 -20.93 21.68
N SER A 469 10.56 -20.55 22.88
CA SER A 469 9.89 -21.45 23.82
C SER A 469 8.43 -21.69 23.39
N PRO A 470 7.95 -22.94 23.38
CA PRO A 470 6.55 -23.25 23.10
C PRO A 470 5.59 -22.90 24.28
N ASP A 471 6.12 -22.45 25.42
CA ASP A 471 5.33 -22.16 26.62
C ASP A 471 5.25 -20.66 26.93
N LYS A 472 5.97 -19.80 26.19
CA LYS A 472 5.99 -18.35 26.44
C LYS A 472 5.51 -17.56 25.22
N ILE A 473 4.50 -16.72 25.41
CA ILE A 473 3.94 -15.87 24.36
C ILE A 473 4.11 -14.40 24.76
N TYR A 474 4.89 -13.66 23.99
CA TYR A 474 4.97 -12.21 24.13
C TYR A 474 3.79 -11.56 23.42
N PHE A 475 3.18 -10.59 24.06
CA PHE A 475 2.10 -9.80 23.48
C PHE A 475 2.09 -8.38 24.07
N THR A 476 1.38 -7.48 23.44
CA THR A 476 1.11 -6.15 23.98
C THR A 476 -0.36 -5.99 24.29
N ARG A 477 -0.68 -5.22 25.31
CA ARG A 477 -2.02 -4.69 25.57
C ARG A 477 -1.96 -3.16 25.62
N LEU A 478 -2.86 -2.53 24.87
CA LEU A 478 -2.93 -1.09 24.72
C LEU A 478 -4.28 -0.62 25.22
N SER A 479 -4.31 0.40 26.10
CA SER A 479 -5.58 0.97 26.57
C SER A 479 -6.34 1.66 25.43
N ARG A 480 -7.66 1.77 25.54
CA ARG A 480 -8.51 2.42 24.54
C ARG A 480 -8.09 3.88 24.25
N ASP A 481 -7.64 4.62 25.27
CA ASP A 481 -7.09 5.98 25.09
C ASP A 481 -5.68 6.01 24.47
N MET A 482 -5.10 4.81 24.20
CA MET A 482 -3.79 4.58 23.61
C MET A 482 -2.61 5.26 24.34
N LYS A 483 -2.80 5.63 25.61
CA LYS A 483 -1.78 6.30 26.43
C LYS A 483 -1.03 5.34 27.37
N ARG A 484 -1.49 4.09 27.47
CA ARG A 484 -0.93 3.06 28.33
C ARG A 484 -0.70 1.79 27.53
N LEU A 485 0.57 1.41 27.36
CA LEU A 485 0.96 0.17 26.71
C LEU A 485 1.75 -0.69 27.67
N ASP A 486 1.37 -1.95 27.80
CA ASP A 486 2.11 -2.96 28.51
C ASP A 486 2.65 -4.01 27.53
N VAL A 487 3.94 -4.32 27.65
CA VAL A 487 4.55 -5.50 27.06
C VAL A 487 4.46 -6.63 28.05
N CYS A 488 3.87 -7.75 27.65
CA CYS A 488 3.52 -8.87 28.53
C CYS A 488 4.10 -10.19 28.02
N VAL A 489 4.26 -11.14 28.93
CA VAL A 489 4.52 -12.55 28.65
C VAL A 489 3.40 -13.37 29.26
N ALA A 490 2.76 -14.22 28.44
CA ALA A 490 1.80 -15.22 28.89
C ALA A 490 2.43 -16.61 28.93
N ASP A 491 2.08 -17.38 29.94
CA ASP A 491 2.31 -18.82 29.98
C ASP A 491 1.23 -19.51 29.13
N ALA A 492 1.67 -20.21 28.09
CA ALA A 492 0.78 -20.85 27.12
C ALA A 492 -0.06 -22.02 27.70
N THR A 493 0.28 -22.54 28.87
CA THR A 493 -0.35 -23.69 29.49
C THR A 493 -1.37 -23.31 30.60
N THR A 494 -1.13 -22.17 31.26
CA THR A 494 -1.95 -21.69 32.39
C THR A 494 -2.72 -20.41 32.06
N GLY A 495 -2.29 -19.66 31.08
CA GLY A 495 -2.83 -18.34 30.73
C GLY A 495 -2.39 -17.22 31.67
N GLU A 496 -1.50 -17.49 32.65
CA GLU A 496 -0.99 -16.47 33.57
C GLU A 496 -0.13 -15.44 32.82
N VAL A 497 -0.26 -14.17 33.19
CA VAL A 497 0.39 -13.03 32.52
C VAL A 497 1.32 -12.30 33.45
N LYS A 498 2.53 -12.06 32.99
CA LYS A 498 3.52 -11.17 33.63
C LYS A 498 3.74 -9.95 32.74
N THR A 499 3.60 -8.75 33.28
CA THR A 499 3.99 -7.50 32.61
C THR A 499 5.51 -7.35 32.71
N ILE A 500 6.16 -7.08 31.56
CA ILE A 500 7.61 -6.92 31.41
C ILE A 500 7.97 -5.43 31.31
N VAL A 501 7.25 -4.67 30.47
CA VAL A 501 7.46 -3.23 30.29
C VAL A 501 6.13 -2.51 30.39
N GLU A 502 6.12 -1.41 31.11
CA GLU A 502 5.01 -0.47 31.16
C GLU A 502 5.40 0.86 30.52
N GLU A 503 4.67 1.28 29.52
CA GLU A 503 4.86 2.58 28.88
C GLU A 503 3.61 3.44 29.07
N ARG A 504 3.84 4.71 29.43
CA ARG A 504 2.80 5.67 29.77
C ARG A 504 3.15 7.03 29.14
N MET A 505 2.20 7.59 28.39
CA MET A 505 2.35 8.88 27.71
C MET A 505 1.10 9.75 27.86
N ASN A 506 1.24 11.04 27.59
CA ASN A 506 0.13 12.01 27.64
C ASN A 506 -0.66 12.08 26.31
N THR A 507 -0.11 11.52 25.23
CA THR A 507 -0.76 11.36 23.93
C THR A 507 -0.70 9.88 23.54
N TYR A 508 -1.21 9.51 22.39
CA TYR A 508 -1.15 8.12 21.93
C TYR A 508 0.31 7.61 21.83
N ILE A 509 0.48 6.32 22.11
CA ILE A 509 1.75 5.63 22.02
C ILE A 509 1.90 5.02 20.61
N GLU A 510 2.96 5.40 19.92
CA GLU A 510 3.41 4.67 18.73
C GLU A 510 4.24 3.46 19.18
N SER A 511 4.15 2.38 18.42
CA SER A 511 4.89 1.15 18.71
C SER A 511 5.53 0.57 17.45
N ARG A 512 6.54 -0.25 17.65
CA ARG A 512 7.18 -1.05 16.60
C ARG A 512 7.21 -2.52 17.06
N PRO A 513 7.33 -3.47 16.11
CA PRO A 513 7.40 -4.88 16.47
C PRO A 513 8.49 -5.18 17.49
N LEU A 514 8.15 -5.93 18.52
CA LEU A 514 9.11 -6.44 19.50
C LEU A 514 10.13 -7.37 18.84
N ARG A 515 11.36 -7.39 19.36
CA ARG A 515 12.39 -8.34 18.94
C ARG A 515 13.06 -8.98 20.16
N LEU A 516 13.29 -10.27 20.08
CA LEU A 516 14.15 -10.98 21.01
C LEU A 516 15.52 -11.19 20.36
N VAL A 517 16.56 -10.78 21.07
CA VAL A 517 17.96 -10.91 20.66
C VAL A 517 18.76 -11.62 21.76
N ASN A 518 20.06 -11.86 21.58
CA ASN A 518 20.89 -12.54 22.54
C ASN A 518 20.30 -13.94 22.90
N ASN A 519 19.97 -14.73 21.89
CA ASN A 519 19.30 -16.03 22.07
C ASN A 519 18.03 -15.96 22.93
N GLY A 520 17.25 -14.90 22.81
CA GLY A 520 15.99 -14.69 23.50
C GLY A 520 16.13 -14.21 24.96
N GLN A 521 17.32 -13.84 25.41
CA GLN A 521 17.55 -13.30 26.75
C GLN A 521 17.20 -11.82 26.86
N ASP A 522 17.26 -11.09 25.74
CA ASP A 522 17.08 -9.65 25.67
C ASP A 522 15.90 -9.29 24.76
N LEU A 523 15.14 -8.29 25.20
CA LEU A 523 13.97 -7.75 24.50
C LEU A 523 14.28 -6.34 24.01
N LEU A 524 14.12 -6.11 22.71
CA LEU A 524 14.13 -4.78 22.13
C LEU A 524 12.71 -4.23 22.06
N HIS A 525 12.50 -3.09 22.71
CA HIS A 525 11.27 -2.32 22.71
C HIS A 525 11.55 -0.91 22.19
N TRP A 526 10.68 -0.44 21.28
CA TRP A 526 10.75 0.90 20.71
C TRP A 526 9.87 1.87 21.50
N SER A 527 10.36 3.09 21.74
CA SER A 527 9.65 4.11 22.52
C SER A 527 10.03 5.53 22.12
N GLU A 528 9.07 6.45 22.21
CA GLU A 528 9.24 7.89 22.02
C GLU A 528 9.39 8.67 23.35
N ARG A 529 9.70 7.99 24.45
CA ARG A 529 9.76 8.60 25.80
C ARG A 529 10.68 9.81 25.92
N ASP A 530 11.67 9.91 25.06
CA ASP A 530 12.63 11.02 24.99
C ASP A 530 12.27 12.06 23.92
N GLY A 531 11.06 12.01 23.35
CA GLY A 531 10.59 12.91 22.29
C GLY A 531 10.97 12.48 20.87
N TRP A 532 11.80 11.42 20.74
CA TRP A 532 12.20 10.77 19.49
C TRP A 532 12.07 9.27 19.61
N GLY A 533 11.89 8.61 18.49
CA GLY A 533 11.69 7.15 18.44
C GLY A 533 12.99 6.38 18.50
N HIS A 534 13.24 5.65 19.60
CA HIS A 534 14.46 4.89 19.83
C HIS A 534 14.18 3.47 20.33
N TYR A 535 15.13 2.56 20.13
CA TYR A 535 15.09 1.22 20.70
C TYR A 535 15.78 1.17 22.06
N TYR A 536 15.19 0.43 22.98
CA TYR A 536 15.67 0.18 24.34
C TYR A 536 15.82 -1.32 24.55
N LEU A 537 16.89 -1.72 25.20
CA LEU A 537 17.18 -3.12 25.52
C LEU A 537 16.78 -3.43 26.95
N TYR A 538 15.96 -4.45 27.09
CA TYR A 538 15.49 -4.96 28.37
C TYR A 538 15.92 -6.41 28.57
N ASP A 539 16.08 -6.84 29.79
CA ASP A 539 16.09 -8.26 30.13
C ASP A 539 14.73 -8.87 29.87
N ALA A 540 14.65 -9.88 29.01
CA ALA A 540 13.38 -10.44 28.55
C ALA A 540 12.58 -11.18 29.61
N ASN A 541 13.19 -11.59 30.74
CA ASN A 541 12.54 -12.31 31.84
C ASN A 541 12.12 -11.39 32.99
N SER A 542 13.01 -10.50 33.42
CA SER A 542 12.76 -9.60 34.55
C SER A 542 12.03 -8.33 34.12
N GLY A 543 12.25 -7.83 32.91
CA GLY A 543 11.83 -6.52 32.45
C GLY A 543 12.75 -5.38 32.87
N ALA A 544 13.96 -5.69 33.40
CA ALA A 544 14.92 -4.68 33.78
C ALA A 544 15.47 -3.99 32.52
N LEU A 545 15.41 -2.66 32.48
CA LEU A 545 16.06 -1.87 31.43
C LEU A 545 17.58 -2.01 31.54
N LYS A 546 18.23 -2.46 30.46
CA LYS A 546 19.70 -2.57 30.37
C LYS A 546 20.32 -1.27 29.86
N ASN A 547 19.92 -0.83 28.68
CA ASN A 547 20.41 0.41 28.09
C ASN A 547 19.49 0.87 26.94
N ARG A 548 19.74 2.08 26.46
CA ARG A 548 19.22 2.62 25.21
C ARG A 548 20.15 2.22 24.05
N ILE A 549 19.60 1.80 22.92
CA ILE A 549 20.38 1.41 21.74
C ILE A 549 20.78 2.62 20.90
N THR A 550 19.86 3.56 20.71
CA THR A 550 20.10 4.78 19.93
C THR A 550 19.64 6.01 20.71
N GLU A 551 20.24 7.16 20.44
CA GLU A 551 19.89 8.44 21.05
C GLU A 551 20.13 9.59 20.09
N GLY A 552 19.42 10.72 20.32
CA GLY A 552 19.59 11.96 19.56
C GLY A 552 18.31 12.39 18.82
N GLU A 553 18.43 13.44 18.03
CA GLU A 553 17.30 14.04 17.28
C GLU A 553 17.09 13.34 15.94
N PHE A 554 16.68 12.08 15.98
CA PHE A 554 16.33 11.25 14.82
C PHE A 554 15.43 10.10 15.25
N VAL A 555 14.84 9.38 14.29
CA VAL A 555 13.97 8.24 14.56
C VAL A 555 14.60 6.95 14.04
N ALA A 556 14.81 5.98 14.95
CA ALA A 556 15.11 4.60 14.58
C ALA A 556 13.83 3.90 14.13
N MET A 557 13.74 3.54 12.85
CA MET A 557 12.50 3.08 12.22
C MET A 557 12.22 1.58 12.42
N SER A 558 13.23 0.75 12.16
CA SER A 558 13.10 -0.72 12.19
C SER A 558 14.42 -1.38 12.55
N ILE A 559 14.34 -2.57 13.12
CA ILE A 559 15.45 -3.52 13.18
C ILE A 559 15.36 -4.41 11.94
N ASP A 560 16.33 -4.29 11.06
CA ASP A 560 16.39 -5.00 9.78
C ASP A 560 17.14 -6.32 9.89
N GLY A 561 18.00 -6.47 10.90
CA GLY A 561 18.71 -7.69 11.22
C GLY A 561 19.56 -7.57 12.47
N TRP A 562 20.15 -8.69 12.90
CA TRP A 562 21.10 -8.70 14.03
C TRP A 562 22.04 -9.91 13.94
N ASP A 563 23.17 -9.79 14.62
CA ASP A 563 24.12 -10.87 14.82
C ASP A 563 24.39 -11.07 16.31
N ASP A 564 23.88 -12.16 16.88
CA ASP A 564 24.03 -12.48 18.29
C ASP A 564 25.48 -12.81 18.68
N LYS A 565 26.34 -13.20 17.73
CA LYS A 565 27.76 -13.52 18.00
C LYS A 565 28.56 -12.24 18.24
N THR A 566 28.38 -11.26 17.39
CA THR A 566 29.07 -9.96 17.49
C THR A 566 28.30 -8.93 18.32
N LYS A 567 27.10 -9.28 18.79
CA LYS A 567 26.19 -8.36 19.50
C LYS A 567 25.91 -7.08 18.71
N THR A 568 25.65 -7.23 17.42
CA THR A 568 25.42 -6.11 16.51
C THR A 568 23.99 -6.11 16.00
N LEU A 569 23.37 -4.90 15.98
CA LEU A 569 22.09 -4.64 15.33
C LEU A 569 22.31 -3.91 14.00
N PHE A 570 21.46 -4.19 13.04
CA PHE A 570 21.30 -3.41 11.81
C PHE A 570 19.92 -2.78 11.86
N LEU A 571 19.85 -1.47 11.74
CA LEU A 571 18.61 -0.72 11.87
C LEU A 571 18.52 0.37 10.81
N SER A 572 17.30 0.61 10.32
CA SER A 572 16.99 1.76 9.49
C SER A 572 16.60 2.94 10.38
N ALA A 573 17.09 4.12 10.05
CA ALA A 573 16.76 5.36 10.75
C ALA A 573 16.59 6.53 9.77
N VAL A 574 15.83 7.54 10.19
CA VAL A 574 15.53 8.77 9.43
C VAL A 574 15.85 10.01 10.24
N GLY A 575 16.24 11.11 9.58
CA GLY A 575 16.47 12.42 10.18
C GLY A 575 17.81 12.59 10.90
N ARG A 576 18.71 11.61 10.84
CA ARG A 576 20.04 11.71 11.44
C ARG A 576 21.02 12.51 10.58
N GLU A 577 20.96 12.37 9.27
CA GLU A 577 21.83 13.07 8.33
C GLU A 577 21.27 14.48 8.06
N LYS A 578 21.95 15.51 8.61
CA LYS A 578 21.38 16.88 8.76
C LYS A 578 21.21 17.68 7.47
N SER A 579 21.90 17.33 6.39
CA SER A 579 21.84 18.07 5.10
C SER A 579 20.88 17.46 4.09
N GLU A 580 20.06 16.52 4.53
CA GLU A 580 19.18 15.75 3.67
C GLU A 580 17.70 15.95 4.04
N ASP A 581 16.80 15.45 3.18
CA ASP A 581 15.39 15.33 3.55
C ASP A 581 15.28 14.38 4.77
N PRO A 582 14.72 14.83 5.92
CA PRO A 582 14.68 14.03 7.13
C PRO A 582 13.83 12.76 7.02
N TYR A 583 13.14 12.55 5.91
CA TYR A 583 12.37 11.35 5.64
C TYR A 583 13.14 10.31 4.82
N TYR A 584 14.41 10.56 4.48
CA TYR A 584 15.24 9.57 3.81
C TYR A 584 15.77 8.54 4.80
N PRO A 585 15.36 7.26 4.70
CA PRO A 585 15.87 6.20 5.55
C PRO A 585 17.28 5.82 5.13
N HIS A 586 18.12 5.54 6.13
CA HIS A 586 19.45 4.98 5.98
C HIS A 586 19.65 3.77 6.87
N LEU A 587 20.52 2.84 6.47
CA LEU A 587 20.91 1.71 7.27
C LEU A 587 22.11 2.03 8.15
N TYR A 588 22.00 1.65 9.41
CA TYR A 588 23.05 1.78 10.41
C TYR A 588 23.36 0.44 11.06
N ARG A 589 24.58 0.27 11.56
CA ARG A 589 24.91 -0.77 12.54
C ARG A 589 25.22 -0.16 13.89
N VAL A 590 24.92 -0.88 14.97
CA VAL A 590 25.16 -0.44 16.34
C VAL A 590 25.31 -1.66 17.26
N GLY A 591 26.12 -1.57 18.31
CA GLY A 591 26.22 -2.61 19.32
C GLY A 591 24.95 -2.75 20.18
N TYR A 592 24.70 -3.90 20.79
CA TYR A 592 23.62 -4.10 21.75
C TYR A 592 23.73 -3.16 22.97
N ASP A 593 24.93 -2.72 23.28
CA ASP A 593 25.20 -1.72 24.33
C ASP A 593 25.00 -0.27 23.88
N GLY A 594 24.58 -0.05 22.63
CA GLY A 594 24.41 1.27 22.02
C GLY A 594 25.69 1.88 21.46
N SER A 595 26.82 1.22 21.58
CA SER A 595 28.10 1.74 21.08
C SER A 595 28.25 1.58 19.57
N GLY A 596 29.10 2.42 18.96
CA GLY A 596 29.56 2.25 17.59
C GLY A 596 28.49 2.48 16.51
N LEU A 597 27.48 3.32 16.73
CA LEU A 597 26.49 3.67 15.73
C LEU A 597 27.15 4.23 14.45
N LYS A 598 27.07 3.47 13.36
CA LYS A 598 27.74 3.77 12.09
C LYS A 598 26.80 3.68 10.91
N LEU A 599 26.78 4.73 10.07
CA LEU A 599 26.08 4.76 8.77
C LEU A 599 26.74 3.77 7.79
N LEU A 600 25.94 2.98 7.08
CA LEU A 600 26.40 1.97 6.13
C LEU A 600 26.18 2.35 4.64
N ASN A 601 25.19 3.18 4.34
CA ASN A 601 24.82 3.61 2.98
C ASN A 601 24.71 5.14 2.90
N PRO A 602 25.82 5.86 2.92
CA PRO A 602 25.81 7.31 2.81
C PRO A 602 25.32 7.75 1.42
N GLY A 603 24.61 8.88 1.37
CA GLY A 603 24.13 9.49 0.14
C GLY A 603 22.78 10.19 0.36
N ASN A 604 22.62 11.37 -0.22
CA ASN A 604 21.38 12.14 -0.10
C ASN A 604 20.26 11.52 -0.95
N ALA A 605 19.67 10.45 -0.48
CA ALA A 605 18.59 9.72 -1.13
C ALA A 605 17.75 8.91 -0.12
N SER A 606 16.57 8.49 -0.54
CA SER A 606 15.80 7.46 0.17
C SER A 606 16.38 6.09 -0.16
N HIS A 607 16.78 5.32 0.84
CA HIS A 607 17.43 4.03 0.72
C HIS A 607 16.49 2.88 1.11
N ALA A 608 16.16 2.02 0.15
CA ALA A 608 15.41 0.79 0.40
C ALA A 608 16.37 -0.40 0.48
N VAL A 609 16.57 -0.89 1.69
CA VAL A 609 17.57 -1.89 2.00
C VAL A 609 17.00 -3.30 2.01
N THR A 610 17.74 -4.26 1.44
CA THR A 610 17.48 -5.70 1.57
C THR A 610 18.73 -6.37 2.13
N LEU A 611 18.72 -6.64 3.43
CA LEU A 611 19.84 -7.27 4.15
C LEU A 611 19.79 -8.78 3.95
N ALA A 612 20.96 -9.41 3.69
CA ALA A 612 21.09 -10.87 3.66
C ALA A 612 20.79 -11.47 5.06
N ASP A 613 20.26 -12.69 5.11
CA ASP A 613 19.91 -13.35 6.39
C ASP A 613 21.15 -13.55 7.31
N ASN A 614 22.35 -13.62 6.75
CA ASN A 614 23.61 -13.69 7.51
C ASN A 614 24.21 -12.30 7.84
N ALA A 615 23.58 -11.23 7.42
CA ALA A 615 23.99 -9.85 7.63
C ALA A 615 25.37 -9.44 7.10
N HIS A 616 26.01 -10.24 6.20
CA HIS A 616 27.31 -9.88 5.60
C HIS A 616 27.18 -8.80 4.52
N TYR A 617 26.10 -8.84 3.74
CA TYR A 617 25.86 -7.93 2.62
C TYR A 617 24.42 -7.46 2.62
N PHE A 618 24.20 -6.32 2.00
CA PHE A 618 22.85 -5.84 1.68
C PHE A 618 22.82 -5.21 0.28
N ILE A 619 21.63 -5.24 -0.32
CA ILE A 619 21.33 -4.43 -1.50
C ILE A 619 20.73 -3.14 -1.04
N ASP A 620 21.27 -2.04 -1.53
CA ASP A 620 20.77 -0.70 -1.33
C ASP A 620 20.16 -0.19 -2.65
N ASN A 621 18.85 -0.02 -2.67
CA ASN A 621 18.13 0.62 -3.77
C ASN A 621 17.88 2.08 -3.37
N SER A 622 18.78 2.97 -3.78
CA SER A 622 18.67 4.39 -3.51
C SER A 622 17.83 5.10 -4.57
N SER A 623 16.98 6.02 -4.15
CA SER A 623 16.06 6.73 -5.03
C SER A 623 15.73 8.13 -4.53
N ARG A 624 15.56 9.06 -5.48
CA ARG A 624 15.06 10.43 -5.25
C ARG A 624 14.02 10.78 -6.30
N VAL A 625 13.20 11.78 -6.01
CA VAL A 625 12.19 12.26 -6.99
C VAL A 625 12.82 12.89 -8.22
N ASP A 626 13.98 13.51 -8.06
CA ASP A 626 14.70 14.34 -9.05
C ASP A 626 15.89 13.64 -9.71
N ALA A 627 16.06 12.34 -9.46
CA ALA A 627 17.18 11.56 -9.99
C ALA A 627 16.77 10.14 -10.39
N ALA A 628 17.55 9.54 -11.27
CA ALA A 628 17.42 8.12 -11.59
C ALA A 628 17.79 7.28 -10.36
N PRO A 629 17.00 6.24 -10.01
CA PRO A 629 17.37 5.29 -8.96
C PRO A 629 18.69 4.56 -9.24
N GLU A 630 19.31 4.01 -8.20
CA GLU A 630 20.52 3.21 -8.30
C GLU A 630 20.47 2.01 -7.36
N ALA A 631 20.92 0.85 -7.81
CA ALA A 631 21.03 -0.34 -7.00
C ALA A 631 22.49 -0.69 -6.75
N THR A 632 22.88 -0.86 -5.47
CA THR A 632 24.25 -1.09 -5.04
C THR A 632 24.32 -2.24 -4.04
N LEU A 633 25.29 -3.15 -4.20
CA LEU A 633 25.65 -4.14 -3.20
C LEU A 633 26.67 -3.56 -2.25
N ILE A 634 26.44 -3.68 -0.93
CA ILE A 634 27.32 -3.12 0.10
C ILE A 634 27.69 -4.20 1.12
N ASP A 635 28.99 -4.24 1.46
CA ASP A 635 29.54 -5.05 2.55
C ASP A 635 29.30 -4.37 3.89
N THR A 636 28.66 -5.05 4.84
CA THR A 636 28.28 -4.46 6.13
C THR A 636 29.47 -4.13 7.05
N LEU A 637 30.58 -4.82 6.87
CA LEU A 637 31.79 -4.66 7.68
C LEU A 637 32.79 -3.69 7.02
N ALA A 638 33.18 -3.98 5.79
CA ALA A 638 34.16 -3.19 5.05
C ALA A 638 33.58 -1.89 4.50
N GLY A 639 32.27 -1.82 4.27
CA GLY A 639 31.63 -0.68 3.62
C GLY A 639 31.95 -0.60 2.12
N ALA A 640 32.48 -1.68 1.54
CA ALA A 640 32.79 -1.73 0.12
C ALA A 640 31.50 -1.78 -0.69
N ALA A 641 31.31 -0.84 -1.61
CA ALA A 641 30.14 -0.70 -2.46
C ALA A 641 30.44 -1.19 -3.89
N THR A 642 29.53 -1.93 -4.48
CA THR A 642 29.58 -2.37 -5.87
C THR A 642 28.26 -2.06 -6.54
N LYS A 643 28.29 -1.19 -7.56
CA LYS A 643 27.12 -0.83 -8.34
C LYS A 643 26.60 -2.05 -9.13
N LEU A 644 25.31 -2.32 -9.02
CA LEU A 644 24.63 -3.42 -9.72
C LEU A 644 23.91 -2.93 -10.97
N GLU A 645 22.94 -2.03 -10.79
CA GLU A 645 22.06 -1.56 -11.88
C GLU A 645 21.79 -0.07 -11.80
N THR A 646 21.47 0.48 -12.97
CA THR A 646 20.83 1.79 -13.15
C THR A 646 19.66 1.59 -14.10
N PRO A 647 18.47 2.13 -13.84
CA PRO A 647 17.30 1.90 -14.66
C PRO A 647 17.46 2.48 -16.08
N ASP A 648 16.87 1.77 -17.03
CA ASP A 648 16.71 2.28 -18.40
C ASP A 648 15.58 3.31 -18.45
N LEU A 649 15.94 4.59 -18.49
CA LEU A 649 15.01 5.71 -18.64
C LEU A 649 14.95 6.25 -20.07
N GLY A 650 15.53 5.53 -21.05
CA GLY A 650 15.61 6.00 -22.43
C GLY A 650 14.24 6.30 -23.04
N ALA A 651 13.33 5.33 -23.00
CA ALA A 651 11.97 5.50 -23.52
C ALA A 651 11.20 6.64 -22.82
N LEU A 652 11.38 6.79 -21.51
CA LEU A 652 10.75 7.84 -20.74
C LEU A 652 11.28 9.25 -21.15
N LYS A 653 12.61 9.38 -21.34
CA LYS A 653 13.23 10.63 -21.79
C LYS A 653 12.85 10.99 -23.23
N GLU A 654 12.80 10.00 -24.13
CA GLU A 654 12.35 10.16 -25.51
C GLU A 654 10.90 10.66 -25.58
N ALA A 655 10.05 10.26 -24.63
CA ALA A 655 8.68 10.76 -24.50
C ALA A 655 8.60 12.20 -23.93
N GLY A 656 9.72 12.79 -23.48
CA GLY A 656 9.77 14.16 -22.96
C GLY A 656 9.66 14.30 -21.46
N PHE A 657 9.87 13.22 -20.68
CA PHE A 657 9.85 13.25 -19.22
C PHE A 657 10.86 14.23 -18.64
N LYS A 658 10.41 15.01 -17.66
CA LYS A 658 11.25 15.84 -16.80
C LYS A 658 11.01 15.46 -15.34
N PHE A 659 12.08 15.43 -14.56
CA PHE A 659 12.00 15.16 -13.13
C PHE A 659 11.25 16.29 -12.40
N PRO A 660 10.50 15.98 -11.32
CA PRO A 660 9.94 16.99 -10.46
C PRO A 660 11.03 17.63 -9.58
N GLU A 661 10.70 18.75 -8.95
CA GLU A 661 11.63 19.54 -8.15
C GLU A 661 11.34 19.38 -6.65
N PRO A 662 12.24 18.80 -5.85
CA PRO A 662 12.10 18.85 -4.41
C PRO A 662 12.31 20.28 -3.89
N PHE A 663 11.60 20.64 -2.82
CA PHE A 663 11.74 21.93 -2.17
C PHE A 663 11.59 21.84 -0.64
N ALA A 664 12.07 22.85 0.05
CA ALA A 664 11.82 23.07 1.47
C ALA A 664 11.27 24.49 1.68
N VAL A 665 10.31 24.62 2.60
CA VAL A 665 9.70 25.88 3.03
C VAL A 665 9.51 25.84 4.54
N LYS A 666 9.22 27.00 5.15
CA LYS A 666 8.84 27.05 6.55
C LYS A 666 7.36 26.79 6.77
N ALA A 667 7.01 26.10 7.84
CA ALA A 667 5.64 26.03 8.33
C ALA A 667 5.11 27.42 8.69
N ASP A 668 3.85 27.53 9.02
CA ASP A 668 3.20 28.78 9.46
C ASP A 668 3.87 29.42 10.68
N ASP A 669 4.56 28.63 11.51
CA ASP A 669 5.33 29.14 12.65
C ASP A 669 6.62 29.89 12.26
N GLY A 670 7.01 29.88 10.99
CA GLY A 670 8.22 30.48 10.46
C GLY A 670 9.53 29.78 10.86
N ILE A 671 9.47 28.67 11.59
CA ILE A 671 10.62 27.95 12.18
C ILE A 671 10.77 26.54 11.62
N THR A 672 9.69 25.75 11.65
CA THR A 672 9.70 24.33 11.29
C THR A 672 9.86 24.15 9.77
N ASP A 673 10.85 23.35 9.36
CA ASP A 673 11.03 23.01 7.95
C ASP A 673 9.99 21.96 7.49
N LEU A 674 9.35 22.26 6.37
CA LEU A 674 8.47 21.38 5.63
C LEU A 674 9.11 21.05 4.29
N TYR A 675 9.03 19.78 3.91
CA TYR A 675 9.63 19.26 2.69
C TYR A 675 8.53 18.89 1.69
N GLY A 676 8.74 19.22 0.43
CA GLY A 676 7.75 19.01 -0.62
C GLY A 676 8.35 18.70 -1.98
N VAL A 677 7.48 18.42 -2.94
CA VAL A 677 7.80 18.17 -4.34
C VAL A 677 6.89 19.01 -5.22
N MET A 678 7.47 19.67 -6.20
CA MET A 678 6.76 20.47 -7.21
C MET A 678 6.84 19.79 -8.58
N TYR A 679 5.68 19.54 -9.16
CA TYR A 679 5.52 18.98 -10.49
C TYR A 679 5.13 20.10 -11.45
N LYS A 680 5.87 20.22 -12.55
CA LYS A 680 5.62 21.19 -13.62
C LYS A 680 5.15 20.48 -14.88
N PRO A 681 4.38 21.12 -15.76
CA PRO A 681 4.11 20.59 -17.08
C PRO A 681 5.43 20.38 -17.86
N PHE A 682 5.49 19.38 -18.74
CA PHE A 682 6.73 19.14 -19.50
C PHE A 682 7.00 20.20 -20.58
N ASP A 683 5.96 20.95 -20.97
CA ASP A 683 6.03 22.15 -21.80
C ASP A 683 6.12 23.47 -21.00
N PHE A 684 6.56 23.39 -19.74
CA PHE A 684 6.67 24.53 -18.84
C PHE A 684 7.50 25.67 -19.43
N ASP A 685 6.93 26.90 -19.32
CA ASP A 685 7.53 28.18 -19.72
C ASP A 685 7.51 29.13 -18.52
N GLU A 686 8.67 29.55 -18.05
CA GLU A 686 8.82 30.44 -16.88
C GLU A 686 8.22 31.84 -17.06
N ASN A 687 7.97 32.25 -18.32
CA ASN A 687 7.36 33.55 -18.65
C ASN A 687 5.83 33.52 -18.61
N ARG A 688 5.21 32.37 -18.26
CA ARG A 688 3.75 32.22 -18.14
C ARG A 688 3.36 32.08 -16.68
N LYS A 689 2.09 32.35 -16.35
CA LYS A 689 1.55 32.18 -15.00
C LYS A 689 0.63 30.96 -14.91
N TYR A 690 0.95 30.05 -14.02
CA TYR A 690 0.27 28.78 -13.81
C TYR A 690 -0.56 28.80 -12.53
N PRO A 691 -1.79 28.28 -12.55
CA PRO A 691 -2.48 27.91 -11.31
C PRO A 691 -1.69 26.89 -10.52
N VAL A 692 -1.81 26.92 -9.20
CA VAL A 692 -1.21 25.92 -8.33
C VAL A 692 -2.28 25.01 -7.73
N ILE A 693 -2.04 23.69 -7.71
CA ILE A 693 -2.90 22.71 -7.09
C ILE A 693 -2.09 21.96 -6.02
N ALA A 694 -2.58 21.96 -4.79
CA ALA A 694 -2.02 21.15 -3.72
C ALA A 694 -2.74 19.80 -3.65
N TYR A 695 -1.98 18.69 -3.78
CA TYR A 695 -2.43 17.39 -3.32
C TYR A 695 -2.20 17.30 -1.82
N VAL A 696 -3.19 16.83 -1.08
CA VAL A 696 -3.10 16.78 0.37
C VAL A 696 -3.63 15.48 0.94
N TYR A 697 -2.95 15.04 1.99
CA TYR A 697 -3.45 14.09 2.97
C TYR A 697 -2.87 14.56 4.32
N PRO A 698 -3.69 14.84 5.33
CA PRO A 698 -3.24 15.57 6.51
C PRO A 698 -2.25 14.80 7.40
N GLY A 699 -2.17 13.51 7.31
CA GLY A 699 -1.61 12.63 8.33
C GLY A 699 -2.71 12.24 9.34
N PRO A 700 -2.36 11.88 10.59
CA PRO A 700 -1.02 11.86 11.18
C PRO A 700 -0.18 10.60 10.88
N GLN A 701 -0.71 9.66 10.13
CA GLN A 701 0.00 8.42 9.79
C GLN A 701 0.91 8.53 8.55
N THR A 702 0.76 9.57 7.76
CA THR A 702 1.53 9.79 6.53
C THR A 702 1.94 11.25 6.35
N GLU A 703 3.07 11.49 5.70
CA GLU A 703 3.49 12.82 5.25
C GLU A 703 2.89 13.17 3.88
N SER A 704 2.50 12.15 3.10
CA SER A 704 1.91 12.26 1.75
C SER A 704 2.71 13.13 0.78
N VAL A 705 4.01 12.97 0.83
CA VAL A 705 4.97 13.61 -0.08
C VAL A 705 5.82 12.53 -0.71
N THR A 706 5.81 12.45 -2.02
CA THR A 706 6.62 11.50 -2.77
C THR A 706 8.11 11.74 -2.48
N LYS A 707 8.85 10.70 -2.09
CA LYS A 707 10.26 10.76 -1.73
C LYS A 707 11.19 10.06 -2.72
N THR A 708 10.63 9.24 -3.60
CA THR A 708 11.37 8.40 -4.54
C THR A 708 10.92 8.65 -5.98
N PHE A 709 11.68 8.18 -6.93
CA PHE A 709 11.34 8.24 -8.34
C PHE A 709 9.97 7.56 -8.61
N ASN A 710 9.00 8.36 -9.06
CA ASN A 710 7.65 7.88 -9.37
C ASN A 710 7.07 8.62 -10.58
N PRO A 711 7.37 8.20 -11.80
CA PRO A 711 6.87 8.85 -13.01
C PRO A 711 5.38 8.57 -13.28
N ARG A 712 4.75 7.61 -12.57
CA ARG A 712 3.33 7.23 -12.73
C ARG A 712 2.40 7.97 -11.76
N GLY A 713 2.94 8.83 -10.90
CA GLY A 713 2.17 9.52 -9.85
C GLY A 713 1.06 10.40 -10.42
N THR A 714 -0.06 10.49 -9.70
CA THR A 714 -1.23 11.30 -10.09
C THR A 714 -0.87 12.79 -10.19
N SER A 715 -0.03 13.30 -9.28
CA SER A 715 0.44 14.70 -9.31
C SER A 715 1.22 15.00 -10.58
N MET A 716 2.05 14.06 -11.06
CA MET A 716 2.76 14.16 -12.32
C MET A 716 1.81 14.26 -13.51
N SER A 717 0.81 13.36 -13.56
CA SER A 717 -0.18 13.36 -14.65
C SER A 717 -1.05 14.61 -14.64
N LEU A 718 -1.48 15.07 -13.46
CA LEU A 718 -2.30 16.28 -13.32
C LEU A 718 -1.56 17.54 -13.75
N ALA A 719 -0.26 17.63 -13.49
CA ALA A 719 0.55 18.77 -13.92
C ALA A 719 0.54 18.95 -15.44
N GLN A 720 0.42 17.87 -16.23
CA GLN A 720 0.48 17.94 -17.69
C GLN A 720 -0.72 18.66 -18.34
N PHE A 721 -1.79 18.90 -17.57
CA PHE A 721 -2.91 19.75 -18.02
C PHE A 721 -2.58 21.26 -18.01
N GLY A 722 -1.45 21.69 -17.47
CA GLY A 722 -1.03 23.09 -17.38
C GLY A 722 -1.08 23.66 -15.97
N PHE A 723 -0.87 22.81 -14.95
CA PHE A 723 -0.83 23.20 -13.54
C PHE A 723 0.58 23.06 -12.96
N ILE A 724 0.90 23.91 -11.99
CA ILE A 724 1.90 23.56 -10.99
C ILE A 724 1.20 22.71 -9.94
N VAL A 725 1.62 21.47 -9.76
CA VAL A 725 1.08 20.60 -8.70
C VAL A 725 2.13 20.46 -7.61
N ILE A 726 1.72 20.58 -6.36
CA ILE A 726 2.62 20.44 -5.21
C ILE A 726 2.13 19.38 -4.24
N GLU A 727 3.08 18.68 -3.67
CA GLU A 727 2.93 17.86 -2.48
C GLU A 727 3.83 18.49 -1.42
N VAL A 728 3.33 18.79 -0.24
CA VAL A 728 4.12 19.35 0.85
C VAL A 728 3.63 18.82 2.18
N GLY A 729 4.55 18.51 3.08
CA GLY A 729 4.24 18.09 4.45
C GLY A 729 3.56 19.18 5.26
N ASN A 730 3.14 18.83 6.47
CA ASN A 730 2.65 19.76 7.48
C ASN A 730 2.98 19.24 8.87
N ARG A 731 3.04 20.11 9.86
CA ARG A 731 3.11 19.68 11.26
C ARG A 731 1.90 18.80 11.57
N GLY A 732 2.10 17.74 12.33
CA GLY A 732 1.10 16.68 12.49
C GLY A 732 1.16 15.59 11.42
N GLY A 733 2.21 15.56 10.59
CA GLY A 733 2.48 14.48 9.65
C GLY A 733 2.87 13.17 10.34
N ASN A 734 3.53 12.24 9.60
CA ASN A 734 3.81 10.91 10.10
C ASN A 734 4.86 10.86 11.25
N PRO A 735 4.94 9.75 12.02
CA PRO A 735 5.86 9.59 13.13
C PRO A 735 7.29 9.25 12.70
N GLN A 736 7.81 9.92 11.65
CA GLN A 736 9.21 9.86 11.20
C GLN A 736 10.03 11.08 11.61
N ARG A 737 9.42 11.95 12.41
CA ARG A 737 10.06 13.10 13.05
C ARG A 737 9.81 13.06 14.55
N SER A 738 10.14 14.15 15.28
CA SER A 738 9.92 14.21 16.73
C SER A 738 8.43 13.99 17.08
N LYS A 739 8.20 13.50 18.29
CA LYS A 739 6.86 13.35 18.84
C LYS A 739 6.08 14.68 18.82
N TRP A 740 6.74 15.80 19.04
CA TRP A 740 6.16 17.13 18.93
C TRP A 740 5.63 17.43 17.53
N TYR A 741 6.38 17.05 16.51
CA TYR A 741 5.98 17.28 15.13
C TYR A 741 4.74 16.46 14.77
N HIS A 742 4.77 15.15 14.98
CA HIS A 742 3.66 14.30 14.53
C HIS A 742 2.43 14.38 15.43
N ASN A 743 2.57 14.81 16.69
CA ASN A 743 1.43 15.05 17.58
C ASN A 743 0.91 16.51 17.54
N TYR A 744 1.40 17.36 16.65
CA TYR A 744 0.97 18.76 16.57
C TYR A 744 -0.56 18.91 16.42
N GLY A 745 -1.20 18.01 15.68
CA GLY A 745 -2.64 18.00 15.46
C GLY A 745 -3.46 17.25 16.51
N TYR A 746 -2.83 16.63 17.51
CA TYR A 746 -3.55 15.85 18.52
C TYR A 746 -4.59 16.69 19.25
N GLY A 747 -5.86 16.27 19.15
CA GLY A 747 -7.00 17.01 19.68
C GLY A 747 -7.56 18.12 18.77
N ASN A 748 -6.93 18.41 17.61
CA ASN A 748 -7.40 19.44 16.66
C ASN A 748 -7.07 19.05 15.22
N LEU A 749 -7.60 17.94 14.72
CA LEU A 749 -7.28 17.48 13.36
C LEU A 749 -8.02 18.23 12.25
N ARG A 750 -9.07 19.02 12.54
CA ARG A 750 -9.77 19.74 11.47
C ARG A 750 -8.86 20.74 10.75
N ASP A 751 -8.16 21.58 11.51
CA ASP A 751 -7.48 22.76 10.97
C ASP A 751 -5.95 22.68 11.02
N TYR A 752 -5.37 21.74 11.77
CA TYR A 752 -3.96 21.76 12.17
C TYR A 752 -2.95 21.91 11.03
N GLY A 753 -3.18 21.28 9.89
CA GLY A 753 -2.24 21.31 8.76
C GLY A 753 -2.54 22.39 7.72
N LEU A 754 -3.66 23.10 7.82
CA LEU A 754 -4.13 24.03 6.78
C LEU A 754 -3.29 25.29 6.71
N ALA A 755 -2.90 25.85 7.86
CA ALA A 755 -2.02 27.03 7.91
C ALA A 755 -0.67 26.76 7.25
N ASP A 756 -0.10 25.59 7.53
CA ASP A 756 1.17 25.16 6.92
C ASP A 756 1.07 25.00 5.40
N LYS A 757 -0.03 24.42 4.89
CA LYS A 757 -0.28 24.28 3.45
C LYS A 757 -0.40 25.64 2.77
N LYS A 758 -1.14 26.56 3.40
CA LYS A 758 -1.30 27.94 2.91
C LYS A 758 0.04 28.68 2.89
N ALA A 759 0.78 28.65 3.99
CA ALA A 759 2.08 29.30 4.12
C ALA A 759 3.11 28.76 3.11
N ALA A 760 3.10 27.45 2.83
CA ALA A 760 3.94 26.83 1.83
C ALA A 760 3.65 27.38 0.43
N ILE A 761 2.37 27.48 0.03
CA ILE A 761 1.97 28.00 -1.28
C ILE A 761 2.37 29.49 -1.40
N GLU A 762 2.17 30.30 -0.36
CA GLU A 762 2.55 31.71 -0.33
C GLU A 762 4.07 31.90 -0.52
N GLN A 763 4.89 31.12 0.19
CA GLN A 763 6.35 31.15 0.03
C GLN A 763 6.79 30.73 -1.35
N LEU A 764 6.18 29.68 -1.91
CA LEU A 764 6.50 29.23 -3.28
C LEU A 764 6.12 30.28 -4.32
N ALA A 765 4.95 30.91 -4.19
CA ALA A 765 4.51 31.99 -5.10
C ALA A 765 5.39 33.24 -4.98
N HIS A 766 5.90 33.55 -3.79
CA HIS A 766 6.86 34.64 -3.60
C HIS A 766 8.21 34.31 -4.27
N LYS A 767 8.68 33.07 -4.16
CA LYS A 767 9.95 32.63 -4.75
C LYS A 767 9.85 32.43 -6.27
N HIS A 768 8.70 32.04 -6.78
CA HIS A 768 8.48 31.64 -8.16
C HIS A 768 7.38 32.49 -8.82
N PRO A 769 7.72 33.57 -9.55
CA PRO A 769 6.75 34.49 -10.16
C PRO A 769 5.79 33.83 -11.16
N TYR A 770 6.11 32.65 -11.68
CA TYR A 770 5.23 31.86 -12.54
C TYR A 770 4.04 31.21 -11.82
N ILE A 771 4.03 31.17 -10.50
CA ILE A 771 2.87 30.67 -9.73
C ILE A 771 1.84 31.79 -9.58
N ASP A 772 0.60 31.51 -9.97
CA ASP A 772 -0.51 32.42 -9.77
C ASP A 772 -1.24 32.14 -8.46
N ILE A 773 -0.91 32.89 -7.43
CA ILE A 773 -1.50 32.75 -6.09
C ILE A 773 -3.00 33.08 -6.04
N ASN A 774 -3.56 33.70 -7.08
CA ASN A 774 -5.01 33.99 -7.17
C ASN A 774 -5.80 32.79 -7.74
N ARG A 775 -5.12 31.74 -8.21
CA ARG A 775 -5.71 30.53 -8.79
C ARG A 775 -5.17 29.30 -8.08
N VAL A 776 -5.62 29.10 -6.83
CA VAL A 776 -5.19 27.99 -5.97
C VAL A 776 -6.26 26.92 -5.91
N GLY A 777 -5.90 25.69 -6.27
CA GLY A 777 -6.70 24.50 -6.12
C GLY A 777 -6.16 23.58 -5.02
N ILE A 778 -7.02 22.66 -4.53
CA ILE A 778 -6.65 21.66 -3.53
C ILE A 778 -7.47 20.39 -3.75
N TRP A 779 -6.85 19.21 -3.56
CA TRP A 779 -7.57 17.95 -3.65
C TRP A 779 -6.94 16.86 -2.79
N GLY A 780 -7.75 15.89 -2.44
CA GLY A 780 -7.31 14.68 -1.79
C GLY A 780 -8.44 13.68 -1.57
N HIS A 781 -8.07 12.46 -1.23
CA HIS A 781 -8.95 11.35 -0.96
C HIS A 781 -8.98 11.02 0.54
N SER A 782 -10.09 10.51 1.07
CA SER A 782 -10.21 10.10 2.48
C SER A 782 -9.91 11.27 3.44
N GLY A 783 -8.91 11.15 4.33
CA GLY A 783 -8.40 12.27 5.12
C GLY A 783 -8.02 13.49 4.27
N GLY A 784 -7.54 13.29 3.04
CA GLY A 784 -7.27 14.37 2.09
C GLY A 784 -8.55 15.03 1.57
N GLY A 785 -9.63 14.27 1.38
CA GLY A 785 -10.95 14.81 1.08
C GLY A 785 -11.48 15.67 2.22
N PHE A 786 -11.34 15.20 3.45
CA PHE A 786 -11.63 15.96 4.66
C PHE A 786 -10.87 17.30 4.67
N MET A 787 -9.56 17.27 4.49
CA MET A 787 -8.70 18.45 4.49
C MET A 787 -9.00 19.41 3.33
N SER A 788 -9.29 18.89 2.14
CA SER A 788 -9.61 19.71 0.97
C SER A 788 -10.90 20.53 1.16
N ALA A 789 -11.94 19.91 1.72
CA ALA A 789 -13.16 20.60 2.07
C ALA A 789 -12.93 21.60 3.21
N ALA A 790 -12.20 21.22 4.26
CA ALA A 790 -11.86 22.10 5.37
C ALA A 790 -11.11 23.36 4.88
N ALA A 791 -10.17 23.21 3.94
CA ALA A 791 -9.41 24.32 3.36
C ALA A 791 -10.32 25.40 2.73
N MET A 792 -11.36 24.98 1.99
CA MET A 792 -12.34 25.87 1.38
C MET A 792 -13.20 26.61 2.41
N LEU A 793 -13.37 26.04 3.60
CA LEU A 793 -14.23 26.57 4.65
C LEU A 793 -13.45 27.43 5.67
N VAL A 794 -12.16 27.10 5.89
CA VAL A 794 -11.27 27.86 6.81
C VAL A 794 -10.60 29.04 6.10
N TYR A 795 -10.16 28.84 4.85
CA TYR A 795 -9.51 29.87 4.04
C TYR A 795 -10.26 30.13 2.72
N PRO A 796 -11.53 30.57 2.76
CA PRO A 796 -12.41 30.67 1.58
C PRO A 796 -11.95 31.73 0.56
N ASP A 797 -11.11 32.67 0.97
CA ASP A 797 -10.54 33.70 0.08
C ASP A 797 -9.21 33.26 -0.53
N PHE A 798 -8.60 32.20 -0.06
CA PHE A 798 -7.32 31.67 -0.55
C PHE A 798 -7.53 30.52 -1.54
N PHE A 799 -8.19 29.44 -1.11
CA PHE A 799 -8.49 28.31 -1.99
C PHE A 799 -9.72 28.61 -2.85
N LYS A 800 -9.57 28.46 -4.17
CA LYS A 800 -10.62 28.80 -5.15
C LYS A 800 -11.42 27.59 -5.61
N VAL A 801 -10.77 26.43 -5.71
CA VAL A 801 -11.36 25.19 -6.21
C VAL A 801 -10.88 24.02 -5.34
N ALA A 802 -11.82 23.19 -4.89
CA ALA A 802 -11.47 21.95 -4.21
C ALA A 802 -12.21 20.75 -4.83
N TRP A 803 -11.47 19.63 -4.86
CA TRP A 803 -12.01 18.31 -5.18
C TRP A 803 -11.81 17.39 -4.00
N SER A 804 -12.89 17.03 -3.31
CA SER A 804 -12.91 16.31 -2.05
C SER A 804 -13.50 14.91 -2.24
N GLU A 805 -12.68 13.88 -2.13
CA GLU A 805 -13.07 12.47 -2.34
C GLU A 805 -13.20 11.73 -1.03
N SER A 806 -14.34 11.06 -0.79
CA SER A 806 -14.64 10.18 0.36
C SER A 806 -14.13 10.72 1.70
N GLY A 807 -14.34 12.04 1.95
CA GLY A 807 -13.79 12.70 3.12
C GLY A 807 -14.55 12.37 4.41
N ASN A 808 -13.82 12.10 5.49
CA ASN A 808 -14.35 11.91 6.84
C ASN A 808 -14.67 13.25 7.51
N HIS A 809 -15.64 13.99 6.92
CA HIS A 809 -15.97 15.37 7.29
C HIS A 809 -16.49 15.56 8.71
N GLU A 810 -16.85 14.47 9.37
CA GLU A 810 -17.30 14.42 10.77
C GLU A 810 -16.68 13.22 11.48
N ASN A 811 -15.51 13.38 12.12
CA ASN A 811 -14.82 12.30 12.79
C ASN A 811 -15.51 11.79 14.06
N ASN A 812 -16.61 12.41 14.48
CA ASN A 812 -17.49 11.86 15.54
C ASN A 812 -18.30 10.63 15.09
N ILE A 813 -18.37 10.37 13.78
CA ILE A 813 -19.06 9.22 13.18
C ILE A 813 -18.16 8.38 12.29
N TYR A 814 -16.85 8.59 12.39
CA TYR A 814 -15.86 7.78 11.71
C TYR A 814 -15.36 6.65 12.64
N ASN A 815 -14.54 5.75 12.14
CA ASN A 815 -13.96 4.62 12.86
C ASN A 815 -13.34 5.05 14.20
N ASN A 816 -13.74 4.36 15.30
CA ASN A 816 -13.29 4.70 16.65
C ASN A 816 -11.77 4.59 16.80
N THR A 817 -11.13 3.53 16.30
CA THR A 817 -9.70 3.28 16.48
C THR A 817 -8.85 4.42 15.91
N TRP A 818 -9.17 4.89 14.69
CA TRP A 818 -8.47 6.01 14.07
C TRP A 818 -8.79 7.34 14.76
N SER A 819 -10.09 7.59 15.00
CA SER A 819 -10.54 8.86 15.55
C SER A 819 -10.08 9.05 16.99
N GLU A 820 -10.22 8.05 17.85
CA GLU A 820 -9.81 8.10 19.25
C GLU A 820 -8.30 8.18 19.41
N LYS A 821 -7.52 7.50 18.54
CA LYS A 821 -6.07 7.60 18.51
C LYS A 821 -5.61 9.03 18.21
N ASN A 822 -6.10 9.58 17.13
CA ASN A 822 -5.51 10.79 16.53
C ASN A 822 -6.08 12.08 17.11
N HIS A 823 -7.37 12.07 17.51
CA HIS A 823 -7.97 13.21 18.21
C HIS A 823 -7.80 13.13 19.74
N GLY A 824 -7.56 11.95 20.27
CA GLY A 824 -7.61 11.70 21.70
C GLY A 824 -9.03 11.45 22.20
N ILE A 825 -9.16 10.51 23.11
CA ILE A 825 -10.39 10.24 23.85
C ILE A 825 -10.13 10.47 25.35
N LYS A 826 -11.15 10.97 26.04
CA LYS A 826 -11.04 11.23 27.46
C LYS A 826 -11.66 10.08 28.26
N GLU A 827 -10.83 9.34 28.97
CA GLU A 827 -11.29 8.38 29.99
C GLU A 827 -11.80 9.11 31.23
N VAL A 828 -12.99 8.76 31.69
CA VAL A 828 -13.63 9.36 32.86
C VAL A 828 -14.02 8.26 33.83
N ASP A 829 -13.43 8.29 35.01
CA ASP A 829 -13.83 7.42 36.11
C ASP A 829 -14.83 8.17 37.01
N LYS A 830 -16.04 7.64 37.09
CA LYS A 830 -17.09 8.10 38.02
C LYS A 830 -17.46 6.94 38.95
N ASP A 831 -17.02 7.01 40.18
CA ASP A 831 -17.32 6.03 41.22
C ASP A 831 -16.93 4.58 40.83
N GLY A 832 -15.78 4.40 40.17
CA GLY A 832 -15.28 3.10 39.70
C GLY A 832 -15.92 2.63 38.38
N LYS A 833 -16.80 3.42 37.77
CA LYS A 833 -17.32 3.16 36.44
C LYS A 833 -16.56 3.99 35.40
N ILE A 834 -15.71 3.31 34.62
CA ILE A 834 -14.97 3.93 33.52
C ILE A 834 -15.90 4.15 32.32
N THR A 835 -15.92 5.38 31.82
CA THR A 835 -16.61 5.80 30.58
C THR A 835 -15.66 6.59 29.69
N PHE A 836 -16.02 6.79 28.43
CA PHE A 836 -15.20 7.51 27.48
C PHE A 836 -16.00 8.67 26.84
N GLU A 837 -15.41 9.85 26.82
CA GLU A 837 -15.97 11.04 26.20
C GLU A 837 -15.17 11.44 24.97
N PHE A 838 -15.84 11.66 23.85
CA PHE A 838 -15.24 12.08 22.58
C PHE A 838 -16.12 13.15 21.91
N SER A 839 -15.49 14.21 21.46
CA SER A 839 -16.17 15.25 20.64
C SER A 839 -15.11 16.04 19.90
N ILE A 840 -15.32 16.23 18.61
CA ILE A 840 -14.45 17.03 17.74
C ILE A 840 -15.27 17.91 16.81
N GLU A 841 -14.70 19.06 16.43
CA GLU A 841 -15.26 19.98 15.46
C GLU A 841 -15.44 19.36 14.08
N LYS A 842 -16.48 19.81 13.36
CA LYS A 842 -16.91 19.25 12.07
C LYS A 842 -16.73 20.24 10.94
N ASN A 843 -16.48 19.75 9.73
CA ASN A 843 -16.49 20.61 8.55
C ASN A 843 -17.85 21.30 8.32
N SER A 844 -18.94 20.59 8.62
CA SER A 844 -20.31 21.11 8.47
C SER A 844 -20.60 22.38 9.27
N GLU A 845 -19.91 22.62 10.38
CA GLU A 845 -20.05 23.83 11.21
C GLU A 845 -19.59 25.11 10.48
N LEU A 846 -18.69 24.95 9.53
CA LEU A 846 -18.13 26.04 8.73
C LEU A 846 -18.78 26.19 7.35
N ALA A 847 -19.82 25.44 7.03
CA ALA A 847 -20.46 25.41 5.69
C ALA A 847 -20.80 26.81 5.15
N LYS A 848 -21.24 27.75 6.04
CA LYS A 848 -21.55 29.13 5.68
C LYS A 848 -20.41 29.94 5.06
N ASN A 849 -19.17 29.49 5.25
CA ASN A 849 -17.97 30.21 4.81
C ASN A 849 -17.61 29.91 3.34
N LEU A 850 -18.19 28.88 2.73
CA LEU A 850 -17.84 28.50 1.36
C LEU A 850 -18.01 29.65 0.37
N LYS A 851 -16.99 29.98 -0.42
CA LYS A 851 -17.02 31.03 -1.47
C LYS A 851 -16.64 30.50 -2.86
N GLY A 852 -15.72 29.55 -2.94
CA GLY A 852 -15.20 28.99 -4.20
C GLY A 852 -16.01 27.79 -4.71
N HIS A 853 -15.39 26.99 -5.60
CA HIS A 853 -15.99 25.82 -6.22
C HIS A 853 -15.55 24.56 -5.46
N LEU A 854 -16.51 23.82 -4.91
CA LEU A 854 -16.29 22.59 -4.16
C LEU A 854 -17.01 21.42 -4.84
N MET A 855 -16.28 20.41 -5.24
CA MET A 855 -16.80 19.10 -5.63
C MET A 855 -16.69 18.14 -4.44
N LEU A 856 -17.80 17.50 -4.08
CA LEU A 856 -17.86 16.40 -3.13
C LEU A 856 -18.09 15.09 -3.88
N VAL A 857 -17.25 14.08 -3.64
CA VAL A 857 -17.33 12.77 -4.27
C VAL A 857 -17.39 11.68 -3.20
N THR A 858 -18.24 10.66 -3.37
CA THR A 858 -18.32 9.52 -2.46
C THR A 858 -18.81 8.27 -3.19
N GLY A 859 -18.34 7.08 -2.78
CA GLY A 859 -18.96 5.83 -3.15
C GLY A 859 -20.24 5.60 -2.34
N ASP A 860 -21.29 5.05 -2.94
CA ASP A 860 -22.58 4.83 -2.25
C ASP A 860 -22.55 3.64 -1.28
N ILE A 861 -21.60 2.71 -1.47
CA ILE A 861 -21.37 1.56 -0.58
C ILE A 861 -20.02 1.63 0.14
N ASP A 862 -19.49 2.83 0.37
CA ASP A 862 -18.28 3.04 1.15
C ASP A 862 -18.54 2.62 2.61
N ASN A 863 -17.92 1.51 3.03
CA ASN A 863 -18.04 0.95 4.37
C ASN A 863 -16.84 1.31 5.29
N ASN A 864 -15.87 2.07 4.77
CA ASN A 864 -14.76 2.66 5.53
C ASN A 864 -15.15 4.07 6.00
N VAL A 865 -15.19 5.03 5.09
CA VAL A 865 -15.72 6.39 5.37
C VAL A 865 -17.17 6.43 4.90
N HIS A 866 -18.08 6.08 5.78
CA HIS A 866 -19.49 5.97 5.44
C HIS A 866 -20.03 7.23 4.74
N PRO A 867 -20.83 7.10 3.64
CA PRO A 867 -21.29 8.22 2.81
C PRO A 867 -22.02 9.32 3.58
N SER A 868 -22.57 9.01 4.77
CA SER A 868 -23.19 10.00 5.66
C SER A 868 -22.23 11.14 6.03
N ASN A 869 -20.92 10.93 6.04
CA ASN A 869 -19.94 12.01 6.23
C ASN A 869 -20.12 13.10 5.16
N THR A 870 -20.19 12.69 3.89
CA THR A 870 -20.36 13.60 2.76
C THR A 870 -21.79 14.18 2.73
N TYR A 871 -22.81 13.35 3.02
CA TYR A 871 -24.22 13.81 3.01
C TYR A 871 -24.50 14.87 4.08
N ARG A 872 -23.94 14.75 5.29
CA ARG A 872 -24.10 15.74 6.36
C ARG A 872 -23.42 17.06 6.01
N LEU A 873 -22.27 17.05 5.36
CA LEU A 873 -21.64 18.26 4.85
C LEU A 873 -22.49 18.89 3.74
N ALA A 874 -23.01 18.10 2.80
CA ALA A 874 -23.90 18.57 1.73
C ALA A 874 -25.18 19.21 2.30
N ASP A 875 -25.83 18.58 3.28
CA ASP A 875 -27.00 19.14 3.97
C ASP A 875 -26.69 20.50 4.63
N ALA A 876 -25.54 20.61 5.31
CA ALA A 876 -25.11 21.86 5.92
C ALA A 876 -24.86 22.97 4.89
N LEU A 877 -24.27 22.63 3.74
CA LEU A 877 -24.04 23.56 2.63
C LEU A 877 -25.37 24.03 2.01
N ILE A 878 -26.35 23.13 1.82
CA ILE A 878 -27.71 23.47 1.34
C ILE A 878 -28.39 24.42 2.32
N LYS A 879 -28.38 24.09 3.61
CA LYS A 879 -28.97 24.96 4.68
C LYS A 879 -28.30 26.34 4.76
N ALA A 880 -27.00 26.39 4.43
CA ALA A 880 -26.25 27.64 4.35
C ALA A 880 -26.45 28.39 3.00
N ASN A 881 -27.31 27.91 2.10
CA ASN A 881 -27.52 28.41 0.74
C ASN A 881 -26.24 28.54 -0.09
N LYS A 882 -25.34 27.57 0.03
CA LYS A 882 -24.08 27.53 -0.74
C LYS A 882 -24.23 26.65 -1.99
N ARG A 883 -23.55 27.06 -3.05
CA ARG A 883 -23.46 26.29 -4.29
C ARG A 883 -22.24 25.40 -4.19
N PHE A 884 -22.40 24.11 -4.52
CA PHE A 884 -21.36 23.11 -4.60
C PHE A 884 -21.77 22.05 -5.62
N ASP A 885 -20.80 21.26 -6.05
CA ASP A 885 -21.02 20.14 -6.96
C ASP A 885 -20.94 18.84 -6.16
N PHE A 886 -21.68 17.81 -6.60
CA PHE A 886 -21.77 16.55 -5.90
C PHE A 886 -21.81 15.36 -6.86
N MET A 887 -20.97 14.35 -6.62
CA MET A 887 -20.91 13.15 -7.44
C MET A 887 -20.94 11.91 -6.55
N ILE A 888 -21.94 11.06 -6.78
CA ILE A 888 -22.00 9.71 -6.22
C ILE A 888 -21.43 8.73 -7.23
N LEU A 889 -20.65 7.77 -6.77
CA LEU A 889 -20.13 6.66 -7.56
C LEU A 889 -20.89 5.38 -7.18
N PRO A 890 -21.92 4.99 -7.95
CA PRO A 890 -22.79 3.88 -7.62
C PRO A 890 -22.02 2.53 -7.63
N GLY A 891 -22.25 1.71 -6.62
CA GLY A 891 -21.61 0.41 -6.45
C GLY A 891 -20.13 0.48 -6.15
N LYS A 892 -19.61 1.66 -5.69
CA LYS A 892 -18.20 1.82 -5.34
C LYS A 892 -18.01 1.96 -3.84
N ARG A 893 -16.94 1.30 -3.36
CA ARG A 893 -16.43 1.41 -2.01
C ARG A 893 -15.43 2.57 -1.89
N HIS A 894 -14.61 2.58 -0.86
CA HIS A 894 -13.72 3.68 -0.53
C HIS A 894 -12.71 4.03 -1.64
N ALA A 895 -12.06 3.04 -2.26
CA ALA A 895 -10.99 3.26 -3.25
C ALA A 895 -11.47 3.42 -4.70
N TYR A 896 -12.79 3.40 -4.96
CA TYR A 896 -13.43 3.56 -6.28
C TYR A 896 -13.05 2.52 -7.35
N ALA A 897 -12.15 1.60 -7.06
CA ALA A 897 -11.76 0.48 -7.92
C ALA A 897 -11.60 0.83 -9.42
N ASP A 898 -12.41 0.23 -10.30
CA ASP A 898 -12.41 0.44 -11.75
C ASP A 898 -12.87 1.84 -12.19
N ALA A 899 -13.49 2.62 -11.29
CA ALA A 899 -13.88 4.01 -11.58
C ALA A 899 -12.72 5.01 -11.44
N GLY A 900 -11.56 4.60 -10.93
CA GLY A 900 -10.41 5.49 -10.71
C GLY A 900 -10.03 6.36 -11.91
N PRO A 901 -9.88 5.84 -13.15
CA PRO A 901 -9.59 6.65 -14.33
C PRO A 901 -10.65 7.68 -14.64
N TYR A 902 -11.92 7.31 -14.51
CA TYR A 902 -13.04 8.23 -14.69
C TYR A 902 -12.95 9.40 -13.70
N VAL A 903 -12.75 9.10 -12.41
CA VAL A 903 -12.63 10.11 -11.35
C VAL A 903 -11.42 11.02 -11.58
N ASN A 904 -10.27 10.46 -11.96
CA ASN A 904 -9.05 11.23 -12.26
C ASN A 904 -9.26 12.19 -13.42
N GLN A 905 -9.92 11.76 -14.48
CA GLN A 905 -10.24 12.62 -15.63
C GLN A 905 -11.21 13.72 -15.23
N ARG A 906 -12.31 13.39 -14.53
CA ARG A 906 -13.31 14.36 -14.07
C ARG A 906 -12.70 15.41 -13.12
N ARG A 907 -11.76 14.99 -12.26
CA ARG A 907 -11.02 15.91 -11.39
C ARG A 907 -10.17 16.90 -12.18
N ALA A 908 -9.42 16.41 -13.16
CA ALA A 908 -8.61 17.27 -14.02
C ALA A 908 -9.46 18.27 -14.80
N GLU A 909 -10.58 17.83 -15.39
CA GLU A 909 -11.53 18.69 -16.09
C GLU A 909 -12.15 19.76 -15.16
N TYR A 910 -12.45 19.41 -13.92
CA TYR A 910 -12.99 20.34 -12.91
C TYR A 910 -12.01 21.47 -12.62
N PHE A 911 -10.73 21.14 -12.43
CA PHE A 911 -9.68 22.14 -12.26
C PHE A 911 -9.44 22.96 -13.53
N CYS A 912 -9.44 22.36 -14.73
CA CYS A 912 -9.32 23.06 -15.99
C CYS A 912 -10.45 24.09 -16.15
N ARG A 913 -11.68 23.69 -15.86
CA ARG A 913 -12.85 24.56 -15.93
C ARG A 913 -12.73 25.79 -15.05
N TYR A 914 -12.38 25.62 -13.79
CA TYR A 914 -12.47 26.69 -12.80
C TYR A 914 -11.15 27.45 -12.59
N LEU A 915 -9.99 26.87 -12.92
CA LEU A 915 -8.68 27.52 -12.77
C LEU A 915 -8.11 27.99 -14.10
N LEU A 916 -8.45 27.34 -15.22
CA LEU A 916 -7.96 27.70 -16.56
C LEU A 916 -9.08 28.24 -17.47
N GLY A 917 -10.34 28.14 -17.07
CA GLY A 917 -11.49 28.69 -17.80
C GLY A 917 -11.88 27.91 -19.06
N GLN A 918 -11.43 26.63 -19.19
CA GLN A 918 -11.70 25.80 -20.35
C GLN A 918 -12.08 24.38 -19.93
N THR A 919 -12.94 23.73 -20.73
CA THR A 919 -13.32 22.33 -20.58
C THR A 919 -13.02 21.59 -21.88
N GLN A 920 -12.72 20.32 -21.77
CA GLN A 920 -12.72 19.39 -22.90
C GLN A 920 -14.03 18.61 -22.83
N GLU A 921 -14.88 18.76 -23.85
CA GLU A 921 -16.16 18.05 -23.91
C GLU A 921 -16.06 16.69 -24.60
N ASP A 922 -14.99 16.48 -25.40
CA ASP A 922 -14.79 15.32 -26.29
C ASP A 922 -13.78 14.28 -25.75
N ALA A 923 -13.46 14.27 -24.44
CA ALA A 923 -12.53 13.28 -23.91
C ALA A 923 -13.12 11.87 -23.99
N ASP A 924 -12.50 10.96 -24.75
CA ASP A 924 -12.91 9.55 -24.80
C ASP A 924 -12.49 8.81 -23.53
N ILE A 925 -13.34 8.95 -22.50
CA ILE A 925 -13.16 8.23 -21.24
C ILE A 925 -13.24 6.69 -21.44
N VAL A 926 -13.91 6.23 -22.49
CA VAL A 926 -14.00 4.81 -22.85
C VAL A 926 -12.64 4.29 -23.29
N GLU A 927 -11.88 5.09 -24.05
CA GLU A 927 -10.52 4.71 -24.46
C GLU A 927 -9.58 4.61 -23.23
N LEU A 928 -9.66 5.55 -22.29
CA LEU A 928 -8.91 5.51 -21.03
C LEU A 928 -9.22 4.23 -20.23
N ASN A 929 -10.47 3.82 -20.17
CA ASN A 929 -10.91 2.60 -19.51
C ASN A 929 -10.46 1.33 -20.25
N ARG A 930 -10.49 1.31 -21.59
CA ARG A 930 -10.00 0.19 -22.40
C ARG A 930 -8.51 -0.07 -22.19
N GLU A 931 -7.71 0.98 -22.11
CA GLU A 931 -6.27 0.85 -21.85
C GLU A 931 -6.00 0.19 -20.49
N GLN A 932 -6.78 0.49 -19.46
CA GLN A 932 -6.66 -0.18 -18.16
C GLN A 932 -7.11 -1.63 -18.21
N GLN A 933 -8.22 -1.94 -18.86
CA GLN A 933 -8.71 -3.32 -18.99
C GLN A 933 -7.74 -4.21 -19.78
N GLN A 934 -7.07 -3.66 -20.80
CA GLN A 934 -6.04 -4.38 -21.55
C GLN A 934 -4.79 -4.65 -20.70
N ASN A 935 -4.39 -3.70 -19.84
CA ASN A 935 -3.26 -3.88 -18.93
C ASN A 935 -3.59 -4.92 -17.83
N GLY A 936 -4.80 -4.95 -17.31
CA GLY A 936 -5.27 -5.99 -16.40
C GLY A 936 -5.31 -7.39 -17.04
N ARG A 937 -5.62 -7.48 -18.33
CA ARG A 937 -5.62 -8.75 -19.09
C ARG A 937 -4.23 -9.21 -19.54
N ASN A 938 -3.31 -8.27 -19.80
CA ASN A 938 -1.91 -8.57 -20.18
C ASN A 938 -1.03 -8.88 -18.97
N GLY A 939 -1.42 -8.48 -17.76
CA GLY A 939 -0.81 -8.93 -16.51
C GLY A 939 -1.16 -10.38 -16.13
N THR A 940 -2.09 -10.99 -16.88
CA THR A 940 -2.51 -12.40 -16.74
C THR A 940 -2.10 -13.27 -17.93
N ARG A 941 -1.24 -12.76 -18.83
CA ARG A 941 -0.65 -13.53 -19.93
C ARG A 941 0.79 -13.86 -19.70
#